data_c6415670f667a0f869a762ac4bff89be
#
_entry.id   c6415670f667a0f869a762ac4bff89be
#
_cell.length_a   1.000
_cell.length_b   1.000
_cell.length_c   1.000
_cell.angle_alpha   90.00
_cell.angle_beta   90.00
_cell.angle_gamma   90.00
#
_symmetry.space_group_name_H-M   'P 1'
#
loop_
_entity.id
_entity.type
_entity.pdbx_description
1 polymer ?
#
loop_
_entity_poly.entity_id
_entity_poly.type
_entity_poly.pdbx_seq_one_letter_code
_entity_poly.pdbx_strand_id
1 'polypeptide(L)'
;RWEASDLGALLSDASAAVRGRAALAAGRIGDEGAVAPLAVLLRKDSDEGVRVTAAFALGEIEAMSGADVLLEALRLSRSPQIRARAVEALGKIAATIPVDYAMRKQRIGEAILGVLAVEGRQAKPNRGVLLMCITAALRARPDDAGKTVAAFLSSTDARVRADAANTLARLRSKDGADRLRELLTADTDPVVRANAARALGVAEDAGAFVGLLKQATTDVDARVRVSAIRSLALLKNPAAADALIARAGQLFESYRTSKAVQTTHTPTESNELLEIAATLGRLLQNANHERAGSLLRQMREAGLNAPEVETALARIAPAQYLRDKALADLSNRRGGAPNASSWQKVSAIGQGLGELAALTSALVGNSAVGMQADAQIMLRSLIDSADTPPLAVPDLLRSLAAFKPGDLANVARAKLTARDVIVRATAADILSELPPDAETARALAQALPIALQDESNDAALSVLGALAKQKGEEADGALKAALEVTDYLVRRRAADILRERAGGGTQGAERRVETVATRNHQPDYERALARKGGSVRALISTDKGAFTIELLPEEAPLTVDNFVELARRNYFNNVAFHRVVPNFVVQGGDPRGDGNGGPGYQIRCEINTAPYERGAVGMALSGKDTGGSQWFVTHSPQPHLDGGYTVFGRVTEGLDVIDRITRGDRIRSVTIVEGKRTQKPETKGRK
;
A
#
# COMPACT_ATOMS: atom_id res chain seq x y z
N ARG A 1 9.36 -20.29 18.30
CA ARG A 1 8.55 -21.45 17.91
C ARG A 1 7.49 -21.70 18.96
N TRP A 2 6.35 -22.25 18.56
CA TRP A 2 5.26 -22.65 19.45
C TRP A 2 5.71 -23.51 20.63
N GLU A 3 6.49 -24.54 20.36
CA GLU A 3 7.00 -25.50 21.36
C GLU A 3 7.92 -24.89 22.42
N ALA A 4 8.54 -23.75 22.12
CA ALA A 4 9.43 -23.04 23.04
C ALA A 4 8.74 -21.90 23.80
N SER A 5 7.41 -21.73 23.62
CA SER A 5 6.64 -20.65 24.22
C SER A 5 5.73 -21.15 25.35
N ASP A 6 5.52 -20.33 26.36
CA ASP A 6 4.55 -20.59 27.45
C ASP A 6 3.07 -20.42 26.99
N LEU A 7 2.85 -20.07 25.71
CA LEU A 7 1.52 -19.80 25.18
C LEU A 7 0.59 -21.00 25.27
N GLY A 8 1.11 -22.23 25.14
CA GLY A 8 0.33 -23.46 25.29
C GLY A 8 -0.37 -23.56 26.64
N ALA A 9 0.33 -23.22 27.72
CA ALA A 9 -0.23 -23.17 29.06
C ALA A 9 -1.28 -22.05 29.20
N LEU A 10 -0.98 -20.86 28.67
CA LEU A 10 -1.88 -19.71 28.73
C LEU A 10 -3.18 -19.88 27.91
N LEU A 11 -3.19 -20.74 26.88
CA LEU A 11 -4.43 -21.11 26.17
C LEU A 11 -5.39 -21.94 27.03
N SER A 12 -4.91 -22.51 28.14
CA SER A 12 -5.70 -23.29 29.10
C SER A 12 -5.93 -22.58 30.43
N ASP A 13 -5.58 -21.28 30.52
CA ASP A 13 -5.75 -20.46 31.72
C ASP A 13 -7.22 -20.37 32.17
N ALA A 14 -7.44 -20.25 33.46
CA ALA A 14 -8.78 -20.11 34.04
C ALA A 14 -9.50 -18.83 33.52
N SER A 15 -8.75 -17.74 33.30
CA SER A 15 -9.27 -16.47 32.81
C SER A 15 -9.50 -16.50 31.30
N ALA A 16 -10.72 -16.26 30.84
CA ALA A 16 -11.06 -16.10 29.44
C ALA A 16 -10.26 -14.96 28.78
N ALA A 17 -9.99 -13.88 29.52
CA ALA A 17 -9.17 -12.77 29.03
C ALA A 17 -7.73 -13.19 28.72
N VAL A 18 -7.13 -14.04 29.56
CA VAL A 18 -5.78 -14.59 29.32
C VAL A 18 -5.80 -15.53 28.11
N ARG A 19 -6.75 -16.48 28.05
CA ARG A 19 -6.89 -17.38 26.91
C ARG A 19 -7.07 -16.63 25.59
N GLY A 20 -7.93 -15.60 25.57
CA GLY A 20 -8.14 -14.75 24.39
C GLY A 20 -6.86 -14.03 23.95
N ARG A 21 -6.10 -13.45 24.88
CA ARG A 21 -4.82 -12.80 24.56
C ARG A 21 -3.76 -13.78 24.09
N ALA A 22 -3.68 -14.97 24.69
CA ALA A 22 -2.78 -16.03 24.25
C ALA A 22 -3.14 -16.51 22.83
N ALA A 23 -4.44 -16.68 22.52
CA ALA A 23 -4.90 -17.03 21.19
C ALA A 23 -4.51 -15.96 20.15
N LEU A 24 -4.70 -14.67 20.47
CA LEU A 24 -4.29 -13.56 19.59
C LEU A 24 -2.77 -13.55 19.38
N ALA A 25 -1.99 -13.77 20.43
CA ALA A 25 -0.53 -13.83 20.34
C ALA A 25 -0.07 -15.00 19.46
N ALA A 26 -0.69 -16.19 19.62
CA ALA A 26 -0.40 -17.36 18.79
C ALA A 26 -0.66 -17.09 17.29
N GLY A 27 -1.77 -16.42 16.97
CA GLY A 27 -2.07 -16.00 15.60
C GLY A 27 -1.04 -15.03 15.04
N ARG A 28 -0.66 -13.98 15.80
CA ARG A 28 0.35 -12.99 15.39
C ARG A 28 1.75 -13.59 15.20
N ILE A 29 2.12 -14.61 15.98
CA ILE A 29 3.37 -15.36 15.80
C ILE A 29 3.35 -16.12 14.47
N GLY A 30 2.20 -16.71 14.11
CA GLY A 30 2.01 -17.38 12.82
C GLY A 30 2.65 -18.78 12.75
N ASP A 31 2.89 -19.45 13.89
CA ASP A 31 3.44 -20.80 13.92
C ASP A 31 2.33 -21.84 13.73
N GLU A 32 2.47 -22.72 12.74
CA GLU A 32 1.48 -23.76 12.42
C GLU A 32 1.22 -24.72 13.58
N GLY A 33 2.19 -24.92 14.47
CA GLY A 33 2.02 -25.72 15.69
C GLY A 33 0.89 -25.24 16.61
N ALA A 34 0.49 -23.97 16.51
CA ALA A 34 -0.62 -23.41 17.27
C ALA A 34 -2.01 -23.76 16.70
N VAL A 35 -2.11 -24.30 15.48
CA VAL A 35 -3.40 -24.60 14.83
C VAL A 35 -4.24 -25.57 15.63
N ALA A 36 -3.65 -26.68 16.10
CA ALA A 36 -4.39 -27.69 16.84
C ALA A 36 -4.97 -27.18 18.19
N PRO A 37 -4.20 -26.51 19.08
CA PRO A 37 -4.77 -25.93 20.29
C PRO A 37 -5.79 -24.80 20.01
N LEU A 38 -5.60 -23.95 19.00
CA LEU A 38 -6.58 -22.94 18.61
C LEU A 38 -7.88 -23.59 18.09
N ALA A 39 -7.80 -24.69 17.37
CA ALA A 39 -8.97 -25.46 16.92
C ALA A 39 -9.77 -26.01 18.11
N VAL A 40 -9.11 -26.43 19.19
CA VAL A 40 -9.79 -26.85 20.43
C VAL A 40 -10.52 -25.68 21.07
N LEU A 41 -9.89 -24.51 21.18
CA LEU A 41 -10.55 -23.31 21.70
C LEU A 41 -11.77 -22.92 20.87
N LEU A 42 -11.66 -22.89 19.54
CA LEU A 42 -12.78 -22.54 18.65
C LEU A 42 -13.99 -23.46 18.83
N ARG A 43 -13.75 -24.76 19.03
CA ARG A 43 -14.82 -25.75 19.20
C ARG A 43 -15.43 -25.74 20.59
N LYS A 44 -14.64 -25.57 21.65
CA LYS A 44 -15.01 -26.00 23.02
C LYS A 44 -14.92 -24.91 24.08
N ASP A 45 -14.30 -23.76 23.82
CA ASP A 45 -14.19 -22.74 24.87
C ASP A 45 -15.58 -22.27 25.31
N SER A 46 -15.78 -22.12 26.60
CA SER A 46 -17.04 -21.64 27.18
C SER A 46 -17.32 -20.18 26.84
N ASP A 47 -16.25 -19.36 26.69
CA ASP A 47 -16.35 -17.93 26.37
C ASP A 47 -16.43 -17.72 24.84
N GLU A 48 -17.45 -17.00 24.40
CA GLU A 48 -17.64 -16.70 22.98
C GLU A 48 -16.53 -15.82 22.41
N GLY A 49 -16.03 -14.86 23.18
CA GLY A 49 -14.94 -13.97 22.77
C GLY A 49 -13.64 -14.72 22.51
N VAL A 50 -13.37 -15.76 23.32
CA VAL A 50 -12.21 -16.65 23.11
C VAL A 50 -12.40 -17.45 21.81
N ARG A 51 -13.59 -17.99 21.54
CA ARG A 51 -13.88 -18.70 20.27
C ARG A 51 -13.73 -17.77 19.06
N VAL A 52 -14.22 -16.53 19.14
CA VAL A 52 -14.07 -15.50 18.11
C VAL A 52 -12.60 -15.18 17.85
N THR A 53 -11.80 -15.02 18.91
CA THR A 53 -10.36 -14.74 18.81
C THR A 53 -9.59 -15.93 18.25
N ALA A 54 -9.96 -17.17 18.63
CA ALA A 54 -9.36 -18.37 18.07
C ALA A 54 -9.61 -18.50 16.54
N ALA A 55 -10.83 -18.19 16.08
CA ALA A 55 -11.13 -18.15 14.65
C ALA A 55 -10.27 -17.11 13.92
N PHE A 56 -10.13 -15.90 14.47
CA PHE A 56 -9.25 -14.86 13.93
C PHE A 56 -7.79 -15.31 13.89
N ALA A 57 -7.29 -15.89 15.00
CA ALA A 57 -5.91 -16.37 15.12
C ALA A 57 -5.57 -17.46 14.09
N LEU A 58 -6.48 -18.39 13.82
CA LEU A 58 -6.33 -19.39 12.76
C LEU A 58 -6.17 -18.74 11.38
N GLY A 59 -6.88 -17.64 11.14
CA GLY A 59 -6.72 -16.85 9.93
C GLY A 59 -5.39 -16.13 9.82
N GLU A 60 -4.82 -15.66 10.96
CA GLU A 60 -3.50 -15.00 10.98
C GLU A 60 -2.33 -15.97 10.74
N ILE A 61 -2.49 -17.23 11.12
CA ILE A 61 -1.50 -18.28 10.84
C ILE A 61 -1.50 -18.64 9.35
N GLU A 62 -2.63 -18.49 8.65
CA GLU A 62 -2.80 -18.77 7.22
C GLU A 62 -2.47 -20.23 6.82
N ALA A 63 -2.38 -21.14 7.79
CA ALA A 63 -2.10 -22.54 7.53
C ALA A 63 -3.32 -23.29 6.99
N MET A 64 -3.12 -24.06 5.92
CA MET A 64 -4.18 -24.85 5.27
C MET A 64 -4.81 -25.88 6.23
N SER A 65 -4.07 -26.36 7.22
CA SER A 65 -4.52 -27.28 8.28
C SER A 65 -5.64 -26.69 9.17
N GLY A 66 -5.75 -25.34 9.27
CA GLY A 66 -6.80 -24.65 10.00
C GLY A 66 -8.15 -24.56 9.27
N ALA A 67 -8.20 -24.87 7.96
CA ALA A 67 -9.41 -24.64 7.16
C ALA A 67 -10.60 -25.52 7.58
N ASP A 68 -10.39 -26.79 7.92
CA ASP A 68 -11.48 -27.73 8.20
C ASP A 68 -12.26 -27.37 9.48
N VAL A 69 -11.57 -26.91 10.53
CA VAL A 69 -12.24 -26.46 11.76
C VAL A 69 -13.04 -25.17 11.55
N LEU A 70 -12.56 -24.28 10.67
CA LEU A 70 -13.27 -23.05 10.32
C LEU A 70 -14.50 -23.35 9.45
N LEU A 71 -14.43 -24.29 8.51
CA LEU A 71 -15.58 -24.78 7.74
C LEU A 71 -16.63 -25.45 8.66
N GLU A 72 -16.18 -26.20 9.66
CA GLU A 72 -17.04 -26.77 10.70
C GLU A 72 -17.74 -25.65 11.50
N ALA A 73 -17.00 -24.62 11.91
CA ALA A 73 -17.55 -23.47 12.64
C ALA A 73 -18.61 -22.71 11.82
N LEU A 74 -18.40 -22.54 10.51
CA LEU A 74 -19.42 -21.94 9.63
C LEU A 74 -20.72 -22.74 9.58
N ARG A 75 -20.62 -24.06 9.60
CA ARG A 75 -21.78 -24.95 9.51
C ARG A 75 -22.55 -25.07 10.82
N LEU A 76 -21.84 -25.11 11.96
CA LEU A 76 -22.43 -25.44 13.25
C LEU A 76 -22.73 -24.23 14.14
N SER A 77 -21.98 -23.12 13.99
CA SER A 77 -22.14 -21.96 14.87
C SER A 77 -23.37 -21.13 14.50
N ARG A 78 -24.17 -20.80 15.53
CA ARG A 78 -25.27 -19.81 15.44
C ARG A 78 -24.79 -18.39 15.72
N SER A 79 -23.59 -18.19 16.27
CA SER A 79 -23.04 -16.87 16.55
C SER A 79 -22.62 -16.16 15.26
N PRO A 80 -23.18 -14.99 14.96
CA PRO A 80 -22.76 -14.19 13.81
C PRO A 80 -21.29 -13.76 13.89
N GLN A 81 -20.78 -13.52 15.12
CA GLN A 81 -19.41 -13.10 15.37
C GLN A 81 -18.42 -14.22 14.98
N ILE A 82 -18.67 -15.45 15.43
CA ILE A 82 -17.84 -16.61 15.07
C ILE A 82 -17.91 -16.85 13.56
N ARG A 83 -19.11 -16.79 12.95
CA ARG A 83 -19.28 -16.98 11.51
C ARG A 83 -18.51 -15.94 10.70
N ALA A 84 -18.59 -14.66 11.09
CA ALA A 84 -17.87 -13.58 10.45
C ALA A 84 -16.35 -13.79 10.51
N ARG A 85 -15.80 -14.16 11.67
CA ARG A 85 -14.37 -14.41 11.82
C ARG A 85 -13.90 -15.69 11.13
N ALA A 86 -14.72 -16.75 11.13
CA ALA A 86 -14.41 -17.96 10.38
C ALA A 86 -14.36 -17.72 8.86
N VAL A 87 -15.27 -16.90 8.32
CA VAL A 87 -15.26 -16.50 6.91
C VAL A 87 -14.01 -15.66 6.60
N GLU A 88 -13.68 -14.68 7.44
CA GLU A 88 -12.45 -13.87 7.29
C GLU A 88 -11.20 -14.75 7.25
N ALA A 89 -11.08 -15.66 8.22
CA ALA A 89 -9.96 -16.60 8.33
C ALA A 89 -9.84 -17.51 7.12
N LEU A 90 -10.96 -18.07 6.65
CA LEU A 90 -10.99 -18.89 5.43
C LEU A 90 -10.57 -18.11 4.20
N GLY A 91 -10.96 -16.84 4.09
CA GLY A 91 -10.51 -15.95 3.01
C GLY A 91 -9.00 -15.76 3.00
N LYS A 92 -8.37 -15.56 4.19
CA LYS A 92 -6.91 -15.43 4.33
C LYS A 92 -6.21 -16.74 3.94
N ILE A 93 -6.64 -17.87 4.50
CA ILE A 93 -6.08 -19.20 4.18
C ILE A 93 -6.21 -19.48 2.67
N ALA A 94 -7.37 -19.22 2.06
CA ALA A 94 -7.58 -19.46 0.63
C ALA A 94 -6.64 -18.62 -0.26
N ALA A 95 -6.25 -17.41 0.19
CA ALA A 95 -5.34 -16.56 -0.55
C ALA A 95 -3.91 -17.14 -0.64
N THR A 96 -3.49 -17.93 0.34
CA THR A 96 -2.14 -18.50 0.44
C THR A 96 -2.03 -19.93 -0.09
N ILE A 97 -3.18 -20.60 -0.40
CA ILE A 97 -3.20 -21.98 -0.90
C ILE A 97 -2.46 -22.05 -2.25
N PRO A 98 -1.42 -22.92 -2.37
CA PRO A 98 -0.71 -23.14 -3.62
C PRO A 98 -1.60 -23.67 -4.74
N VAL A 99 -1.17 -23.44 -5.99
CA VAL A 99 -1.93 -23.85 -7.19
C VAL A 99 -2.20 -25.36 -7.22
N ASP A 100 -1.29 -26.17 -6.71
CA ASP A 100 -1.43 -27.64 -6.64
C ASP A 100 -2.63 -28.08 -5.78
N TYR A 101 -3.14 -27.22 -4.92
CA TYR A 101 -4.34 -27.46 -4.10
C TYR A 101 -5.54 -26.63 -4.53
N ALA A 102 -5.67 -26.31 -5.82
CA ALA A 102 -6.73 -25.47 -6.38
C ALA A 102 -8.15 -25.95 -6.02
N MET A 103 -8.40 -27.25 -6.01
CA MET A 103 -9.70 -27.81 -5.61
C MET A 103 -10.05 -27.49 -4.15
N ARG A 104 -9.09 -27.51 -3.24
CA ARG A 104 -9.32 -27.13 -1.84
C ARG A 104 -9.62 -25.65 -1.69
N LYS A 105 -8.89 -24.81 -2.43
CA LYS A 105 -9.16 -23.37 -2.53
C LYS A 105 -10.57 -23.10 -3.04
N GLN A 106 -10.98 -23.76 -4.11
CA GLN A 106 -12.31 -23.61 -4.71
C GLN A 106 -13.40 -24.02 -3.72
N ARG A 107 -13.26 -25.15 -3.03
CA ARG A 107 -14.20 -25.61 -1.98
C ARG A 107 -14.37 -24.60 -0.84
N ILE A 108 -13.28 -23.97 -0.40
CA ILE A 108 -13.34 -22.90 0.61
C ILE A 108 -14.11 -21.69 0.05
N GLY A 109 -13.80 -21.29 -1.18
CA GLY A 109 -14.48 -20.21 -1.87
C GLY A 109 -15.98 -20.43 -2.02
N GLU A 110 -16.39 -21.63 -2.43
CA GLU A 110 -17.81 -22.04 -2.53
C GLU A 110 -18.53 -21.97 -1.17
N ALA A 111 -17.86 -22.40 -0.09
CA ALA A 111 -18.43 -22.29 1.25
C ALA A 111 -18.63 -20.81 1.66
N ILE A 112 -17.68 -19.92 1.34
CA ILE A 112 -17.79 -18.48 1.59
C ILE A 112 -19.00 -17.90 0.81
N LEU A 113 -19.11 -18.21 -0.49
CA LEU A 113 -20.24 -17.75 -1.33
C LEU A 113 -21.58 -18.33 -0.86
N GLY A 114 -21.59 -19.58 -0.40
CA GLY A 114 -22.77 -20.21 0.19
C GLY A 114 -23.26 -19.46 1.43
N VAL A 115 -22.36 -19.09 2.35
CA VAL A 115 -22.71 -18.26 3.51
C VAL A 115 -23.21 -16.90 3.09
N LEU A 116 -22.56 -16.23 2.13
CA LEU A 116 -22.99 -14.94 1.60
C LEU A 116 -24.40 -14.98 1.04
N ALA A 117 -24.69 -15.99 0.22
CA ALA A 117 -26.00 -16.16 -0.41
C ALA A 117 -27.10 -16.48 0.61
N VAL A 118 -26.82 -17.32 1.60
CA VAL A 118 -27.78 -17.67 2.67
C VAL A 118 -28.07 -16.46 3.54
N GLU A 119 -27.01 -15.73 3.97
CA GLU A 119 -27.17 -14.54 4.81
C GLU A 119 -27.94 -13.44 4.09
N GLY A 120 -27.66 -13.23 2.78
CA GLY A 120 -28.35 -12.21 1.98
C GLY A 120 -29.85 -12.46 1.77
N ARG A 121 -30.33 -13.71 1.96
CA ARG A 121 -31.76 -14.08 1.88
C ARG A 121 -32.50 -13.96 3.20
N GLN A 122 -31.80 -13.69 4.31
CA GLN A 122 -32.43 -13.52 5.61
C GLN A 122 -33.33 -12.27 5.62
N ALA A 123 -34.43 -12.31 6.34
CA ALA A 123 -35.30 -11.12 6.53
C ALA A 123 -34.56 -9.97 7.23
N LYS A 124 -33.57 -10.28 8.06
CA LYS A 124 -32.67 -9.34 8.73
C LYS A 124 -31.23 -9.86 8.61
N PRO A 125 -30.55 -9.60 7.50
CA PRO A 125 -29.20 -10.05 7.29
C PRO A 125 -28.22 -9.46 8.33
N ASN A 126 -27.29 -10.26 8.83
CA ASN A 126 -26.24 -9.72 9.68
C ASN A 126 -25.21 -9.00 8.82
N ARG A 127 -25.14 -7.66 8.99
CA ARG A 127 -24.23 -6.79 8.23
C ARG A 127 -22.76 -7.21 8.34
N GLY A 128 -22.31 -7.59 9.54
CA GLY A 128 -20.92 -8.00 9.76
C GLY A 128 -20.56 -9.27 8.98
N VAL A 129 -21.46 -10.25 8.97
CA VAL A 129 -21.27 -11.48 8.18
C VAL A 129 -21.21 -11.17 6.68
N LEU A 130 -22.13 -10.33 6.17
CA LEU A 130 -22.15 -9.93 4.75
C LEU A 130 -20.83 -9.27 4.35
N LEU A 131 -20.36 -8.27 5.09
CA LEU A 131 -19.13 -7.53 4.78
C LEU A 131 -17.90 -8.46 4.81
N MET A 132 -17.81 -9.35 5.79
CA MET A 132 -16.71 -10.32 5.86
C MET A 132 -16.77 -11.33 4.70
N CYS A 133 -17.96 -11.81 4.31
CA CYS A 133 -18.11 -12.69 3.15
C CYS A 133 -17.68 -12.01 1.85
N ILE A 134 -18.10 -10.76 1.61
CA ILE A 134 -17.72 -9.97 0.43
C ILE A 134 -16.19 -9.81 0.35
N THR A 135 -15.55 -9.49 1.48
CA THR A 135 -14.08 -9.35 1.56
C THR A 135 -13.38 -10.70 1.40
N ALA A 136 -13.90 -11.76 2.01
CA ALA A 136 -13.33 -13.10 1.89
C ALA A 136 -13.46 -13.67 0.46
N ALA A 137 -14.57 -13.39 -0.25
CA ALA A 137 -14.74 -13.72 -1.66
C ALA A 137 -13.67 -13.06 -2.53
N LEU A 138 -13.31 -11.80 -2.23
CA LEU A 138 -12.19 -11.12 -2.89
C LEU A 138 -10.86 -11.85 -2.69
N ARG A 139 -10.59 -12.34 -1.48
CA ARG A 139 -9.33 -13.03 -1.13
C ARG A 139 -9.26 -14.43 -1.74
N ALA A 140 -10.32 -15.20 -1.61
CA ALA A 140 -10.39 -16.58 -2.10
C ALA A 140 -10.51 -16.67 -3.64
N ARG A 141 -11.18 -15.70 -4.28
CA ARG A 141 -11.42 -15.59 -5.72
C ARG A 141 -12.03 -16.86 -6.33
N PRO A 142 -13.13 -17.40 -5.79
CA PRO A 142 -13.83 -18.51 -6.44
C PRO A 142 -14.48 -18.07 -7.76
N ASP A 143 -14.71 -19.00 -8.67
CA ASP A 143 -15.18 -18.71 -10.04
C ASP A 143 -16.46 -17.87 -10.09
N ASP A 144 -17.44 -18.14 -9.23
CA ASP A 144 -18.72 -17.41 -9.18
C ASP A 144 -18.70 -16.16 -8.26
N ALA A 145 -17.52 -15.72 -7.80
CA ALA A 145 -17.41 -14.58 -6.88
C ALA A 145 -18.07 -13.32 -7.44
N GLY A 146 -17.78 -12.98 -8.70
CA GLY A 146 -18.35 -11.80 -9.35
C GLY A 146 -19.86 -11.79 -9.36
N LYS A 147 -20.46 -12.88 -9.89
CA LYS A 147 -21.91 -13.06 -9.98
C LYS A 147 -22.60 -12.99 -8.61
N THR A 148 -22.05 -13.69 -7.62
CA THR A 148 -22.64 -13.72 -6.28
C THR A 148 -22.55 -12.36 -5.59
N VAL A 149 -21.41 -11.67 -5.69
CA VAL A 149 -21.22 -10.35 -5.08
C VAL A 149 -22.05 -9.28 -5.78
N ALA A 150 -22.25 -9.36 -7.12
CA ALA A 150 -23.06 -8.40 -7.86
C ALA A 150 -24.51 -8.31 -7.37
N ALA A 151 -25.09 -9.37 -6.81
CA ALA A 151 -26.42 -9.33 -6.21
C ALA A 151 -26.54 -8.32 -5.06
N PHE A 152 -25.45 -8.01 -4.37
CA PHE A 152 -25.40 -7.07 -3.25
C PHE A 152 -25.26 -5.59 -3.65
N LEU A 153 -25.11 -5.30 -4.93
CA LEU A 153 -25.22 -3.94 -5.48
C LEU A 153 -26.63 -3.33 -5.29
N SER A 154 -27.64 -4.15 -5.02
CA SER A 154 -29.01 -3.72 -4.73
C SER A 154 -29.36 -3.72 -3.23
N SER A 155 -28.38 -3.91 -2.35
CA SER A 155 -28.58 -3.86 -0.89
C SER A 155 -29.12 -2.49 -0.45
N THR A 156 -30.00 -2.46 0.56
CA THR A 156 -30.45 -1.22 1.18
C THR A 156 -29.35 -0.53 1.99
N ASP A 157 -28.35 -1.28 2.48
CA ASP A 157 -27.20 -0.76 3.19
C ASP A 157 -26.15 -0.23 2.18
N ALA A 158 -25.88 1.08 2.23
CA ALA A 158 -24.90 1.73 1.36
C ALA A 158 -23.48 1.14 1.50
N ARG A 159 -23.08 0.75 2.72
CA ARG A 159 -21.78 0.12 2.92
C ARG A 159 -21.67 -1.24 2.23
N VAL A 160 -22.71 -2.06 2.26
CA VAL A 160 -22.74 -3.34 1.55
C VAL A 160 -22.65 -3.11 0.04
N ARG A 161 -23.39 -2.12 -0.51
CA ARG A 161 -23.27 -1.75 -1.93
C ARG A 161 -21.84 -1.28 -2.28
N ALA A 162 -21.25 -0.44 -1.42
CA ALA A 162 -19.91 0.09 -1.63
C ALA A 162 -18.84 -1.01 -1.63
N ASP A 163 -18.92 -1.94 -0.67
CA ASP A 163 -17.96 -3.05 -0.56
C ASP A 163 -18.16 -4.07 -1.69
N ALA A 164 -19.40 -4.32 -2.13
CA ALA A 164 -19.70 -5.12 -3.32
C ALA A 164 -19.06 -4.51 -4.58
N ALA A 165 -19.27 -3.21 -4.84
CA ALA A 165 -18.66 -2.51 -5.97
C ALA A 165 -17.12 -2.50 -5.89
N ASN A 166 -16.53 -2.27 -4.70
CA ASN A 166 -15.08 -2.34 -4.49
C ASN A 166 -14.54 -3.75 -4.78
N THR A 167 -15.25 -4.78 -4.36
CA THR A 167 -14.85 -6.18 -4.60
C THR A 167 -14.90 -6.52 -6.07
N LEU A 168 -15.97 -6.15 -6.78
CA LEU A 168 -16.08 -6.33 -8.23
C LEU A 168 -14.95 -5.62 -8.99
N ALA A 169 -14.61 -4.39 -8.59
CA ALA A 169 -13.46 -3.67 -9.16
C ALA A 169 -12.14 -4.44 -8.99
N ARG A 170 -11.91 -5.02 -7.82
CA ARG A 170 -10.66 -5.78 -7.52
C ARG A 170 -10.64 -7.17 -8.14
N LEU A 171 -11.77 -7.79 -8.31
CA LEU A 171 -11.92 -9.04 -9.07
C LEU A 171 -11.78 -8.81 -10.58
N ARG A 172 -11.88 -7.57 -11.07
CA ARG A 172 -12.00 -7.19 -12.48
C ARG A 172 -13.22 -7.85 -13.14
N SER A 173 -14.29 -7.99 -12.38
CA SER A 173 -15.51 -8.64 -12.86
C SER A 173 -16.35 -7.69 -13.70
N LYS A 174 -17.00 -8.25 -14.73
CA LYS A 174 -18.01 -7.56 -15.56
C LYS A 174 -19.43 -7.76 -15.03
N ASP A 175 -19.60 -8.59 -13.99
CA ASP A 175 -20.91 -8.86 -13.41
C ASP A 175 -21.52 -7.61 -12.78
N GLY A 176 -22.82 -7.42 -13.01
CA GLY A 176 -23.57 -6.30 -12.44
C GLY A 176 -23.31 -4.95 -13.13
N ALA A 177 -22.77 -4.93 -14.35
CA ALA A 177 -22.42 -3.69 -15.06
C ALA A 177 -23.61 -2.72 -15.20
N ASP A 178 -24.82 -3.20 -15.52
CA ASP A 178 -26.02 -2.36 -15.61
C ASP A 178 -26.31 -1.67 -14.27
N ARG A 179 -26.30 -2.44 -13.19
CA ARG A 179 -26.55 -1.90 -11.86
C ARG A 179 -25.44 -0.94 -11.43
N LEU A 180 -24.18 -1.21 -11.76
CA LEU A 180 -23.06 -0.29 -11.50
C LEU A 180 -23.22 1.04 -12.24
N ARG A 181 -23.74 1.04 -13.50
CA ARG A 181 -24.03 2.29 -14.24
C ARG A 181 -25.12 3.11 -13.56
N GLU A 182 -26.17 2.46 -13.04
CA GLU A 182 -27.21 3.14 -12.26
C GLU A 182 -26.63 3.73 -10.96
N LEU A 183 -25.88 2.93 -10.19
CA LEU A 183 -25.26 3.37 -8.94
C LEU A 183 -24.30 4.54 -9.16
N LEU A 184 -23.50 4.53 -10.23
CA LEU A 184 -22.60 5.61 -10.60
C LEU A 184 -23.29 6.97 -10.66
N THR A 185 -24.51 7.01 -11.17
CA THR A 185 -25.19 8.27 -11.48
C THR A 185 -26.27 8.65 -10.46
N ALA A 186 -26.83 7.68 -9.73
CA ALA A 186 -28.02 7.87 -8.91
C ALA A 186 -27.88 7.51 -7.42
N ASP A 187 -26.79 6.82 -7.01
CA ASP A 187 -26.64 6.49 -5.58
C ASP A 187 -26.37 7.75 -4.76
N THR A 188 -27.02 7.85 -3.60
CA THR A 188 -26.85 8.99 -2.70
C THR A 188 -25.50 8.98 -1.98
N ASP A 189 -24.90 7.79 -1.77
CA ASP A 189 -23.62 7.64 -1.10
C ASP A 189 -22.46 7.85 -2.07
N PRO A 190 -21.56 8.83 -1.85
CA PRO A 190 -20.44 9.09 -2.74
C PRO A 190 -19.41 7.97 -2.79
N VAL A 191 -19.29 7.14 -1.72
CA VAL A 191 -18.37 5.98 -1.74
C VAL A 191 -18.91 4.90 -2.68
N VAL A 192 -20.22 4.69 -2.73
CA VAL A 192 -20.86 3.79 -3.70
C VAL A 192 -20.62 4.29 -5.12
N ARG A 193 -20.87 5.57 -5.40
CA ARG A 193 -20.61 6.15 -6.74
C ARG A 193 -19.14 6.01 -7.15
N ALA A 194 -18.19 6.32 -6.25
CA ALA A 194 -16.77 6.22 -6.52
C ALA A 194 -16.31 4.78 -6.80
N ASN A 195 -16.82 3.81 -6.04
CA ASN A 195 -16.49 2.39 -6.25
C ASN A 195 -17.18 1.83 -7.51
N ALA A 196 -18.39 2.28 -7.83
CA ALA A 196 -19.07 1.95 -9.10
C ALA A 196 -18.27 2.48 -10.30
N ALA A 197 -17.77 3.73 -10.24
CA ALA A 197 -16.88 4.28 -11.25
C ALA A 197 -15.65 3.39 -11.47
N ARG A 198 -14.96 3.00 -10.38
CA ARG A 198 -13.78 2.12 -10.44
C ARG A 198 -14.09 0.76 -11.03
N ALA A 199 -15.21 0.13 -10.63
CA ALA A 199 -15.61 -1.18 -11.13
C ALA A 199 -15.86 -1.15 -12.64
N LEU A 200 -16.59 -0.15 -13.12
CA LEU A 200 -16.88 0.04 -14.55
C LEU A 200 -15.60 0.33 -15.36
N GLY A 201 -14.68 1.13 -14.82
CA GLY A 201 -13.40 1.40 -15.47
C GLY A 201 -12.54 0.15 -15.61
N VAL A 202 -12.41 -0.64 -14.55
CA VAL A 202 -11.58 -1.87 -14.54
C VAL A 202 -12.22 -2.98 -15.37
N ALA A 203 -13.56 -3.01 -15.47
CA ALA A 203 -14.30 -3.90 -16.35
C ALA A 203 -14.21 -3.47 -17.84
N GLU A 204 -13.63 -2.30 -18.11
CA GLU A 204 -13.56 -1.68 -19.46
C GLU A 204 -14.96 -1.54 -20.10
N ASP A 205 -15.97 -1.15 -19.27
CA ASP A 205 -17.35 -1.03 -19.73
C ASP A 205 -17.55 0.24 -20.57
N ALA A 206 -17.55 0.08 -21.88
CA ALA A 206 -17.77 1.18 -22.82
C ALA A 206 -19.15 1.87 -22.64
N GLY A 207 -20.18 1.13 -22.17
CA GLY A 207 -21.50 1.70 -21.89
C GLY A 207 -21.52 2.71 -20.75
N ALA A 208 -20.50 2.70 -19.88
CA ALA A 208 -20.37 3.64 -18.77
C ALA A 208 -19.75 5.00 -19.18
N PHE A 209 -19.25 5.15 -20.42
CA PHE A 209 -18.45 6.32 -20.83
C PHE A 209 -19.14 7.66 -20.52
N VAL A 210 -20.39 7.83 -20.94
CA VAL A 210 -21.14 9.09 -20.73
C VAL A 210 -21.35 9.38 -19.25
N GLY A 211 -21.72 8.37 -18.47
CA GLY A 211 -21.87 8.48 -17.01
C GLY A 211 -20.56 8.84 -16.32
N LEU A 212 -19.46 8.16 -16.68
CA LEU A 212 -18.14 8.46 -16.14
C LEU A 212 -17.68 9.88 -16.48
N LEU A 213 -17.87 10.32 -17.72
CA LEU A 213 -17.49 11.68 -18.14
C LEU A 213 -18.28 12.75 -17.39
N LYS A 214 -19.59 12.54 -17.20
CA LYS A 214 -20.42 13.43 -16.38
C LYS A 214 -19.90 13.47 -14.94
N GLN A 215 -19.70 12.32 -14.29
CA GLN A 215 -19.25 12.30 -12.89
C GLN A 215 -17.82 12.85 -12.73
N ALA A 216 -16.93 12.61 -13.69
CA ALA A 216 -15.57 13.16 -13.68
C ALA A 216 -15.54 14.69 -13.67
N THR A 217 -16.52 15.34 -14.25
CA THR A 217 -16.54 16.80 -14.43
C THR A 217 -17.50 17.53 -13.49
N THR A 218 -18.56 16.87 -12.99
CA THR A 218 -19.65 17.56 -12.29
C THR A 218 -20.04 17.00 -10.93
N ASP A 219 -19.56 15.80 -10.52
CA ASP A 219 -19.91 15.29 -9.19
C ASP A 219 -19.39 16.21 -8.08
N VAL A 220 -20.20 16.43 -7.06
CA VAL A 220 -19.84 17.31 -5.94
C VAL A 220 -18.71 16.73 -5.08
N ASP A 221 -18.60 15.41 -5.03
CA ASP A 221 -17.58 14.72 -4.22
C ASP A 221 -16.30 14.45 -5.04
N ALA A 222 -15.18 14.98 -4.58
CA ALA A 222 -13.88 14.84 -5.24
C ALA A 222 -13.44 13.37 -5.40
N ARG A 223 -13.83 12.47 -4.48
CA ARG A 223 -13.51 11.04 -4.55
C ARG A 223 -14.20 10.37 -5.75
N VAL A 224 -15.43 10.81 -6.05
CA VAL A 224 -16.17 10.33 -7.22
C VAL A 224 -15.52 10.86 -8.50
N ARG A 225 -15.25 12.18 -8.56
CA ARG A 225 -14.61 12.77 -9.75
C ARG A 225 -13.28 12.09 -10.07
N VAL A 226 -12.38 11.95 -9.09
CA VAL A 226 -11.08 11.29 -9.29
C VAL A 226 -11.23 9.82 -9.70
N SER A 227 -12.17 9.08 -9.11
CA SER A 227 -12.43 7.70 -9.49
C SER A 227 -12.94 7.58 -10.93
N ALA A 228 -13.81 8.48 -11.36
CA ALA A 228 -14.32 8.54 -12.73
C ALA A 228 -13.22 8.97 -13.74
N ILE A 229 -12.37 9.97 -13.40
CA ILE A 229 -11.22 10.39 -14.21
C ILE A 229 -10.28 9.20 -14.47
N ARG A 230 -9.90 8.45 -13.43
CA ARG A 230 -9.05 7.25 -13.56
C ARG A 230 -9.71 6.18 -14.44
N SER A 231 -11.02 6.03 -14.33
CA SER A 231 -11.78 5.04 -15.12
C SER A 231 -11.86 5.40 -16.58
N LEU A 232 -11.97 6.68 -16.93
CA LEU A 232 -11.90 7.16 -18.32
C LEU A 232 -10.55 6.80 -18.97
N ALA A 233 -9.45 6.87 -18.21
CA ALA A 233 -8.14 6.45 -18.71
C ALA A 233 -8.10 4.95 -19.08
N LEU A 234 -8.84 4.10 -18.34
CA LEU A 234 -8.93 2.65 -18.62
C LEU A 234 -9.78 2.35 -19.85
N LEU A 235 -10.82 3.14 -20.10
CA LEU A 235 -11.65 3.01 -21.31
C LEU A 235 -10.92 3.42 -22.59
N LYS A 236 -9.78 4.14 -22.49
CA LYS A 236 -8.94 4.57 -23.63
C LYS A 236 -9.71 5.32 -24.73
N ASN A 237 -10.80 6.00 -24.37
CA ASN A 237 -11.61 6.76 -25.33
C ASN A 237 -11.16 8.22 -25.36
N PRO A 238 -10.50 8.70 -26.42
CA PRO A 238 -9.97 10.08 -26.51
C PRO A 238 -11.06 11.15 -26.52
N ALA A 239 -12.32 10.82 -26.78
CA ALA A 239 -13.44 11.77 -26.73
C ALA A 239 -13.62 12.41 -25.33
N ALA A 240 -13.04 11.84 -24.28
CA ALA A 240 -13.04 12.47 -22.95
C ALA A 240 -12.08 13.68 -22.84
N ALA A 241 -11.11 13.81 -23.73
CA ALA A 241 -10.00 14.75 -23.58
C ALA A 241 -10.45 16.21 -23.46
N ASP A 242 -11.32 16.69 -24.34
CA ASP A 242 -11.75 18.10 -24.35
C ASP A 242 -12.47 18.50 -23.06
N ALA A 243 -13.36 17.65 -22.54
CA ALA A 243 -14.06 17.91 -21.28
C ALA A 243 -13.09 17.89 -20.09
N LEU A 244 -12.12 16.97 -20.07
CA LEU A 244 -11.09 16.93 -19.03
C LEU A 244 -10.13 18.13 -19.11
N ILE A 245 -9.75 18.60 -20.31
CA ILE A 245 -8.95 19.82 -20.51
C ILE A 245 -9.71 21.04 -20.00
N ALA A 246 -11.02 21.15 -20.31
CA ALA A 246 -11.85 22.25 -19.82
C ALA A 246 -11.94 22.24 -18.28
N ARG A 247 -12.18 21.07 -17.67
CA ARG A 247 -12.20 20.91 -16.22
C ARG A 247 -10.84 21.27 -15.58
N ALA A 248 -9.74 20.77 -16.16
CA ALA A 248 -8.40 21.10 -15.69
C ALA A 248 -8.09 22.58 -15.78
N GLY A 249 -8.54 23.27 -16.85
CA GLY A 249 -8.41 24.72 -16.98
C GLY A 249 -9.08 25.47 -15.83
N GLN A 250 -10.32 25.11 -15.48
CA GLN A 250 -11.03 25.71 -14.33
C GLN A 250 -10.29 25.48 -13.01
N LEU A 251 -9.86 24.26 -12.75
CA LEU A 251 -9.10 23.91 -11.54
C LEU A 251 -7.75 24.62 -11.49
N PHE A 252 -7.10 24.79 -12.64
CA PHE A 252 -5.79 25.42 -12.70
C PHE A 252 -5.86 26.94 -12.42
N GLU A 253 -6.91 27.62 -12.85
CA GLU A 253 -7.15 29.02 -12.45
C GLU A 253 -7.40 29.14 -10.94
N SER A 254 -8.18 28.23 -10.34
CA SER A 254 -8.36 28.16 -8.88
C SER A 254 -7.03 27.87 -8.18
N TYR A 255 -6.23 26.92 -8.70
CA TYR A 255 -4.90 26.59 -8.18
C TYR A 255 -3.97 27.81 -8.18
N ARG A 256 -3.90 28.56 -9.30
CA ARG A 256 -3.06 29.76 -9.41
C ARG A 256 -3.48 30.84 -8.41
N THR A 257 -4.77 31.09 -8.27
CA THR A 257 -5.33 32.06 -7.32
C THR A 257 -5.01 31.66 -5.88
N SER A 258 -5.23 30.40 -5.52
CA SER A 258 -4.93 29.87 -4.19
C SER A 258 -3.44 29.95 -3.88
N LYS A 259 -2.57 29.65 -4.85
CA LYS A 259 -1.12 29.69 -4.68
C LYS A 259 -0.57 31.12 -4.55
N ALA A 260 -1.16 32.08 -5.22
CA ALA A 260 -0.79 33.49 -5.10
C ALA A 260 -1.04 34.03 -3.68
N VAL A 261 -2.06 33.52 -2.99
CA VAL A 261 -2.40 33.90 -1.60
C VAL A 261 -1.63 33.06 -0.58
N GLN A 262 -1.40 31.79 -0.87
CA GLN A 262 -0.75 30.79 0.02
C GLN A 262 0.56 30.32 -0.59
N THR A 263 1.64 31.05 -0.39
CA THR A 263 2.94 30.76 -1.02
C THR A 263 3.62 29.49 -0.48
N THR A 264 3.24 29.00 0.71
CA THR A 264 3.92 27.92 1.44
C THR A 264 3.32 26.54 1.24
N HIS A 265 2.09 26.42 0.69
CA HIS A 265 1.35 25.16 0.61
C HIS A 265 0.95 24.85 -0.83
N THR A 266 0.82 23.56 -1.15
CA THR A 266 0.27 23.11 -2.43
C THR A 266 -1.26 23.20 -2.38
N PRO A 267 -1.93 23.96 -3.27
CA PRO A 267 -3.39 24.01 -3.29
C PRO A 267 -4.04 22.65 -3.51
N THR A 268 -5.20 22.40 -2.88
CA THR A 268 -5.90 21.11 -2.89
C THR A 268 -6.34 20.67 -4.29
N GLU A 269 -6.56 21.61 -5.19
CA GLU A 269 -6.85 21.39 -6.61
C GLU A 269 -5.80 20.51 -7.30
N SER A 270 -4.56 20.49 -6.79
CA SER A 270 -3.48 19.65 -7.31
C SER A 270 -3.83 18.17 -7.32
N ASN A 271 -4.60 17.68 -6.35
CA ASN A 271 -4.98 16.27 -6.28
C ASN A 271 -5.81 15.84 -7.52
N GLU A 272 -6.75 16.66 -7.96
CA GLU A 272 -7.58 16.38 -9.14
C GLU A 272 -6.81 16.70 -10.44
N LEU A 273 -6.05 17.80 -10.47
CA LEU A 273 -5.21 18.20 -11.62
C LEU A 273 -4.21 17.12 -12.02
N LEU A 274 -3.53 16.50 -11.07
CA LEU A 274 -2.56 15.44 -11.34
C LEU A 274 -3.24 14.17 -11.90
N GLU A 275 -4.42 13.84 -11.44
CA GLU A 275 -5.19 12.72 -11.98
C GLU A 275 -5.66 13.00 -13.42
N ILE A 276 -6.08 14.24 -13.72
CA ILE A 276 -6.42 14.64 -15.09
C ILE A 276 -5.16 14.58 -15.96
N ALA A 277 -4.02 15.09 -15.50
CA ALA A 277 -2.77 15.04 -16.25
C ALA A 277 -2.39 13.60 -16.63
N ALA A 278 -2.39 12.68 -15.64
CA ALA A 278 -2.10 11.27 -15.88
C ALA A 278 -3.09 10.62 -16.88
N THR A 279 -4.37 11.00 -16.80
CA THR A 279 -5.41 10.49 -17.70
C THR A 279 -5.24 11.02 -19.11
N LEU A 280 -5.00 12.32 -19.28
CA LEU A 280 -4.74 12.93 -20.60
C LEU A 280 -3.51 12.30 -21.27
N GLY A 281 -2.43 12.03 -20.51
CA GLY A 281 -1.25 11.35 -21.03
C GLY A 281 -1.57 9.96 -21.61
N ARG A 282 -2.52 9.23 -21.03
CA ARG A 282 -2.95 7.91 -21.54
C ARG A 282 -3.91 7.99 -22.71
N LEU A 283 -4.84 8.96 -22.69
CA LEU A 283 -5.85 9.13 -23.73
C LEU A 283 -5.27 9.70 -25.03
N LEU A 284 -4.26 10.56 -24.92
CA LEU A 284 -3.69 11.33 -26.03
C LEU A 284 -2.28 10.87 -26.40
N GLN A 285 -1.94 9.63 -26.13
CA GLN A 285 -0.61 9.09 -26.41
C GLN A 285 -0.24 9.28 -27.90
N ASN A 286 0.90 9.95 -28.15
CA ASN A 286 1.44 10.30 -29.47
C ASN A 286 0.51 11.15 -30.36
N ALA A 287 -0.51 11.79 -29.77
CA ALA A 287 -1.45 12.61 -30.53
C ALA A 287 -0.93 14.00 -30.87
N ASN A 288 0.20 14.44 -30.31
CA ASN A 288 0.72 15.80 -30.42
C ASN A 288 -0.34 16.88 -30.11
N HIS A 289 -1.20 16.63 -29.12
CA HIS A 289 -2.36 17.45 -28.82
C HIS A 289 -1.96 18.78 -28.15
N GLU A 290 -2.00 19.88 -28.92
CA GLU A 290 -1.43 21.16 -28.52
C GLU A 290 -2.06 21.76 -27.25
N ARG A 291 -3.40 21.78 -27.14
CA ARG A 291 -4.11 22.31 -25.96
C ARG A 291 -3.75 21.60 -24.68
N ALA A 292 -3.69 20.25 -24.72
CA ALA A 292 -3.29 19.45 -23.57
C ALA A 292 -1.81 19.71 -23.21
N GLY A 293 -0.92 19.71 -24.20
CA GLY A 293 0.50 19.97 -24.00
C GLY A 293 0.75 21.38 -23.44
N SER A 294 0.06 22.41 -23.92
CA SER A 294 0.15 23.76 -23.38
C SER A 294 -0.29 23.85 -21.93
N LEU A 295 -1.45 23.26 -21.58
CA LEU A 295 -1.94 23.23 -20.19
C LEU A 295 -0.95 22.52 -19.25
N LEU A 296 -0.42 21.38 -19.63
CA LEU A 296 0.54 20.63 -18.82
C LEU A 296 1.86 21.41 -18.62
N ARG A 297 2.37 22.09 -19.65
CA ARG A 297 3.54 22.98 -19.51
C ARG A 297 3.26 24.12 -18.53
N GLN A 298 2.09 24.77 -18.62
CA GLN A 298 1.69 25.80 -17.66
C GLN A 298 1.61 25.28 -16.23
N MET A 299 1.06 24.06 -16.03
CA MET A 299 1.04 23.39 -14.72
C MET A 299 2.46 23.18 -14.17
N ARG A 300 3.39 22.71 -14.99
CA ARG A 300 4.80 22.56 -14.65
C ARG A 300 5.46 23.88 -14.26
N GLU A 301 5.26 24.93 -15.06
CA GLU A 301 5.79 26.28 -14.84
C GLU A 301 5.24 26.91 -13.56
N ALA A 302 3.99 26.60 -13.19
CA ALA A 302 3.38 26.99 -11.92
C ALA A 302 3.88 26.18 -10.71
N GLY A 303 4.82 25.26 -10.92
CA GLY A 303 5.48 24.48 -9.86
C GLY A 303 4.82 23.14 -9.53
N LEU A 304 3.88 22.64 -10.34
CA LEU A 304 3.38 21.26 -10.27
C LEU A 304 4.42 20.29 -10.87
N ASN A 305 5.59 20.21 -10.23
CA ASN A 305 6.69 19.32 -10.64
C ASN A 305 6.39 17.89 -10.18
N ALA A 306 5.59 17.16 -10.93
CA ALA A 306 5.07 15.86 -10.56
C ALA A 306 5.23 14.86 -11.71
N PRO A 307 5.45 13.58 -11.41
CA PRO A 307 5.56 12.52 -12.43
C PRO A 307 4.37 12.49 -13.38
N GLU A 308 3.16 12.76 -12.90
CA GLU A 308 1.93 12.75 -13.69
C GLU A 308 1.97 13.78 -14.82
N VAL A 309 2.57 14.94 -14.58
CA VAL A 309 2.72 16.02 -15.58
C VAL A 309 3.81 15.66 -16.59
N GLU A 310 4.98 15.24 -16.11
CA GLU A 310 6.12 14.93 -16.98
C GLU A 310 5.86 13.71 -17.87
N THR A 311 5.30 12.63 -17.29
CA THR A 311 4.93 11.44 -18.05
C THR A 311 3.83 11.72 -19.08
N ALA A 312 2.86 12.60 -18.76
CA ALA A 312 1.84 13.01 -19.70
C ALA A 312 2.42 13.80 -20.87
N LEU A 313 3.31 14.76 -20.61
CA LEU A 313 4.00 15.54 -21.66
C LEU A 313 4.80 14.62 -22.58
N ALA A 314 5.56 13.68 -22.02
CA ALA A 314 6.35 12.71 -22.76
C ALA A 314 5.47 11.80 -23.63
N ARG A 315 4.35 11.32 -23.10
CA ARG A 315 3.40 10.47 -23.84
C ARG A 315 2.66 11.19 -24.95
N ILE A 316 2.21 12.44 -24.70
CA ILE A 316 1.40 13.19 -25.68
C ILE A 316 2.24 13.62 -26.88
N ALA A 317 3.46 14.14 -26.64
CA ALA A 317 4.30 14.73 -27.68
C ALA A 317 5.79 14.43 -27.43
N PRO A 318 6.25 13.17 -27.62
CA PRO A 318 7.59 12.73 -27.22
C PRO A 318 8.72 13.53 -27.88
N ALA A 319 8.62 13.86 -29.17
CA ALA A 319 9.63 14.64 -29.87
C ALA A 319 9.71 16.10 -29.36
N GLN A 320 8.58 16.68 -28.97
CA GLN A 320 8.55 18.04 -28.39
C GLN A 320 9.09 18.00 -26.96
N TYR A 321 8.76 16.96 -26.18
CA TYR A 321 9.25 16.78 -24.83
C TYR A 321 10.78 16.77 -24.78
N LEU A 322 11.45 16.00 -25.65
CA LEU A 322 12.92 15.97 -25.74
C LEU A 322 13.56 17.33 -26.09
N ARG A 323 12.87 18.17 -26.84
CA ARG A 323 13.34 19.52 -27.19
C ARG A 323 12.95 20.61 -26.16
N ASP A 324 12.28 20.22 -25.07
CA ASP A 324 11.80 21.18 -24.09
C ASP A 324 12.98 21.83 -23.34
N LYS A 325 12.93 23.16 -23.21
CA LYS A 325 13.93 23.96 -22.52
C LYS A 325 14.19 23.50 -21.08
N ALA A 326 13.15 23.01 -20.38
CA ALA A 326 13.29 22.53 -19.01
C ALA A 326 14.21 21.30 -18.89
N LEU A 327 14.27 20.45 -19.92
CA LEU A 327 15.21 19.33 -20.00
C LEU A 327 16.63 19.83 -20.33
N ALA A 328 16.75 20.76 -21.28
CA ALA A 328 18.03 21.37 -21.65
C ALA A 328 18.67 22.11 -20.46
N ASP A 329 17.87 22.82 -19.67
CA ASP A 329 18.35 23.53 -18.47
C ASP A 329 18.85 22.59 -17.37
N LEU A 330 18.32 21.36 -17.27
CA LEU A 330 18.82 20.35 -16.33
C LEU A 330 20.14 19.73 -16.77
N SER A 331 20.29 19.45 -18.06
CA SER A 331 21.51 18.86 -18.62
C SER A 331 22.68 19.87 -18.65
N ASN A 332 22.40 21.16 -18.63
CA ASN A 332 23.41 22.23 -18.74
C ASN A 332 23.82 22.86 -17.39
N ARG A 333 23.30 22.38 -16.26
CA ARG A 333 23.66 22.91 -14.94
C ARG A 333 25.08 22.48 -14.52
N ARG A 334 26.03 23.40 -14.65
CA ARG A 334 27.34 23.33 -14.02
C ARG A 334 27.34 24.24 -12.78
N GLY A 335 27.38 23.65 -11.58
CA GLY A 335 27.81 24.35 -10.36
C GLY A 335 26.78 25.26 -9.67
N GLY A 336 25.72 24.69 -9.10
CA GLY A 336 24.89 25.38 -8.11
C GLY A 336 24.51 24.47 -6.97
N ALA A 337 24.50 24.95 -5.72
CA ALA A 337 24.13 24.14 -4.54
C ALA A 337 22.74 23.52 -4.73
N PRO A 338 22.57 22.20 -4.48
CA PRO A 338 21.29 21.52 -4.66
C PRO A 338 20.26 22.07 -3.68
N ASN A 339 19.18 22.64 -4.20
CA ASN A 339 18.03 23.05 -3.40
C ASN A 339 17.23 21.76 -3.04
N ALA A 340 16.93 21.53 -1.77
CA ALA A 340 16.25 20.32 -1.29
C ALA A 340 14.90 20.02 -2.00
N SER A 341 14.28 21.02 -2.62
CA SER A 341 13.07 20.88 -3.44
C SER A 341 13.33 20.43 -4.89
N SER A 342 14.60 20.24 -5.30
CA SER A 342 14.95 19.94 -6.69
C SER A 342 14.89 18.44 -7.04
N TRP A 343 14.97 17.54 -6.06
CA TRP A 343 14.99 16.10 -6.33
C TRP A 343 13.68 15.58 -6.93
N GLN A 344 12.52 16.09 -6.47
CA GLN A 344 11.21 15.71 -7.03
C GLN A 344 11.12 16.09 -8.50
N LYS A 345 11.63 17.26 -8.88
CA LYS A 345 11.66 17.70 -10.27
C LYS A 345 12.55 16.80 -11.12
N VAL A 346 13.74 16.46 -10.66
CA VAL A 346 14.68 15.57 -11.37
C VAL A 346 14.08 14.17 -11.52
N SER A 347 13.50 13.63 -10.44
CA SER A 347 12.79 12.36 -10.44
C SER A 347 11.63 12.35 -11.44
N ALA A 348 10.77 13.37 -11.41
CA ALA A 348 9.63 13.48 -12.32
C ALA A 348 10.07 13.52 -13.79
N ILE A 349 11.09 14.31 -14.12
CA ILE A 349 11.66 14.37 -15.47
C ILE A 349 12.27 13.02 -15.87
N GLY A 350 12.99 12.37 -14.96
CA GLY A 350 13.51 11.02 -15.20
C GLY A 350 12.41 10.02 -15.56
N GLN A 351 11.30 10.05 -14.83
CA GLN A 351 10.13 9.22 -15.14
C GLN A 351 9.50 9.57 -16.50
N GLY A 352 9.42 10.86 -16.84
CA GLY A 352 8.98 11.29 -18.17
C GLY A 352 9.89 10.77 -19.29
N LEU A 353 11.22 10.83 -19.12
CA LEU A 353 12.17 10.25 -20.06
C LEU A 353 12.00 8.74 -20.18
N GLY A 354 11.75 8.04 -19.07
CA GLY A 354 11.51 6.60 -19.03
C GLY A 354 10.30 6.15 -19.87
N GLU A 355 9.26 7.00 -20.01
CA GLU A 355 8.10 6.71 -20.85
C GLU A 355 8.46 6.52 -22.33
N LEU A 356 9.56 7.11 -22.78
CA LEU A 356 10.00 6.98 -24.17
C LEU A 356 10.52 5.56 -24.50
N ALA A 357 10.80 4.73 -23.49
CA ALA A 357 11.16 3.33 -23.68
C ALA A 357 10.04 2.53 -24.39
N ALA A 358 8.77 2.95 -24.21
CA ALA A 358 7.62 2.31 -24.84
C ALA A 358 7.35 2.74 -26.28
N LEU A 359 8.14 3.67 -26.85
CA LEU A 359 7.98 4.11 -28.24
C LEU A 359 8.36 2.98 -29.20
N THR A 360 7.51 2.79 -30.23
CA THR A 360 7.77 1.84 -31.30
C THR A 360 7.70 2.53 -32.65
N SER A 361 8.30 1.92 -33.68
CA SER A 361 8.21 2.44 -35.05
C SER A 361 6.76 2.50 -35.56
N ALA A 362 5.87 1.66 -35.03
CA ALA A 362 4.44 1.71 -35.33
C ALA A 362 3.77 2.99 -34.81
N LEU A 363 4.29 3.57 -33.73
CA LEU A 363 3.71 4.77 -33.07
C LEU A 363 4.27 6.07 -33.65
N VAL A 364 5.57 6.14 -33.89
CA VAL A 364 6.27 7.39 -34.24
C VAL A 364 7.23 7.26 -35.46
N GLY A 365 7.08 6.19 -36.21
CA GLY A 365 7.93 5.94 -37.41
C GLY A 365 9.40 5.70 -37.06
N ASN A 366 10.29 5.97 -38.03
CA ASN A 366 11.72 5.73 -37.89
C ASN A 366 12.42 6.58 -36.81
N SER A 367 11.76 7.60 -36.25
CA SER A 367 12.30 8.46 -35.21
C SER A 367 12.31 7.80 -33.81
N ALA A 368 11.62 6.67 -33.61
CA ALA A 368 11.55 5.97 -32.31
C ALA A 368 12.95 5.69 -31.73
N VAL A 369 13.83 5.08 -32.52
CA VAL A 369 15.18 4.69 -32.09
C VAL A 369 16.01 5.91 -31.67
N GLY A 370 15.95 7.00 -32.47
CA GLY A 370 16.65 8.24 -32.13
C GLY A 370 16.17 8.85 -30.83
N MET A 371 14.84 8.95 -30.65
CA MET A 371 14.26 9.48 -29.41
C MET A 371 14.59 8.63 -28.18
N GLN A 372 14.61 7.31 -28.32
CA GLN A 372 15.04 6.41 -27.24
C GLN A 372 16.51 6.59 -26.89
N ALA A 373 17.38 6.75 -27.91
CA ALA A 373 18.81 6.99 -27.70
C ALA A 373 19.05 8.34 -26.99
N ASP A 374 18.38 9.41 -27.41
CA ASP A 374 18.48 10.71 -26.76
C ASP A 374 18.02 10.67 -25.30
N ALA A 375 16.91 9.99 -25.01
CA ALA A 375 16.42 9.82 -23.65
C ALA A 375 17.41 9.06 -22.77
N GLN A 376 18.03 7.98 -23.28
CA GLN A 376 19.05 7.23 -22.58
C GLN A 376 20.29 8.08 -22.28
N ILE A 377 20.76 8.87 -23.25
CA ILE A 377 21.89 9.79 -23.07
C ILE A 377 21.58 10.80 -21.94
N MET A 378 20.39 11.38 -21.93
CA MET A 378 19.97 12.33 -20.90
C MET A 378 19.88 11.66 -19.52
N LEU A 379 19.29 10.47 -19.42
CA LEU A 379 19.21 9.71 -18.16
C LEU A 379 20.59 9.37 -17.61
N ARG A 380 21.53 8.95 -18.46
CA ARG A 380 22.93 8.67 -18.05
C ARG A 380 23.62 9.92 -17.55
N SER A 381 23.49 11.03 -18.29
CA SER A 381 24.04 12.32 -17.85
C SER A 381 23.54 12.72 -16.46
N LEU A 382 22.25 12.50 -16.18
CA LEU A 382 21.68 12.79 -14.85
C LEU A 382 22.17 11.78 -13.78
N ILE A 383 22.26 10.48 -14.09
CA ILE A 383 22.72 9.44 -13.16
C ILE A 383 24.20 9.65 -12.76
N ASP A 384 25.02 10.14 -13.68
CA ASP A 384 26.46 10.28 -13.47
C ASP A 384 26.85 11.68 -12.98
N SER A 385 25.93 12.64 -13.00
CA SER A 385 26.15 13.99 -12.50
C SER A 385 26.28 14.04 -10.98
N ALA A 386 27.36 14.65 -10.49
CA ALA A 386 27.54 14.90 -9.05
C ALA A 386 26.50 15.89 -8.47
N ASP A 387 25.88 16.70 -9.31
CA ASP A 387 24.86 17.68 -8.93
C ASP A 387 23.46 17.06 -8.81
N THR A 388 23.28 15.80 -9.23
CA THR A 388 22.00 15.10 -9.11
C THR A 388 21.73 14.72 -7.66
N PRO A 389 20.59 15.17 -7.08
CA PRO A 389 20.24 14.79 -5.73
C PRO A 389 20.12 13.26 -5.59
N PRO A 390 20.75 12.63 -4.58
CA PRO A 390 20.71 11.18 -4.39
C PRO A 390 19.30 10.58 -4.36
N LEU A 391 18.31 11.31 -3.81
CA LEU A 391 16.91 10.91 -3.75
C LEU A 391 16.24 10.74 -5.14
N ALA A 392 16.79 11.36 -6.18
CA ALA A 392 16.27 11.22 -7.54
C ALA A 392 16.88 10.03 -8.30
N VAL A 393 18.08 9.59 -7.91
CA VAL A 393 18.84 8.56 -8.64
C VAL A 393 18.09 7.23 -8.77
N PRO A 394 17.35 6.73 -7.74
CA PRO A 394 16.56 5.51 -7.88
C PRO A 394 15.56 5.55 -9.05
N ASP A 395 14.84 6.66 -9.22
CA ASP A 395 13.88 6.81 -10.32
C ASP A 395 14.56 6.93 -11.68
N LEU A 396 15.70 7.62 -11.74
CA LEU A 396 16.52 7.70 -12.95
C LEU A 396 17.04 6.31 -13.38
N LEU A 397 17.49 5.50 -12.42
CA LEU A 397 17.96 4.13 -12.67
C LEU A 397 16.82 3.24 -13.20
N ARG A 398 15.64 3.29 -12.57
CA ARG A 398 14.46 2.56 -13.03
C ARG A 398 14.03 3.00 -14.43
N SER A 399 14.08 4.30 -14.69
CA SER A 399 13.75 4.87 -16.00
C SER A 399 14.74 4.41 -17.08
N LEU A 400 16.03 4.36 -16.76
CA LEU A 400 17.05 3.81 -17.68
C LEU A 400 16.85 2.30 -17.91
N ALA A 401 16.53 1.56 -16.86
CA ALA A 401 16.28 0.11 -16.92
C ALA A 401 15.09 -0.24 -17.84
N ALA A 402 14.09 0.63 -17.97
CA ALA A 402 12.97 0.44 -18.88
C ALA A 402 13.40 0.29 -20.36
N PHE A 403 14.51 0.90 -20.77
CA PHE A 403 15.07 0.78 -22.11
C PHE A 403 15.87 -0.53 -22.33
N LYS A 404 16.22 -1.25 -21.26
CA LYS A 404 17.04 -2.47 -21.29
C LYS A 404 18.35 -2.31 -22.08
N PRO A 405 19.15 -1.26 -21.84
CA PRO A 405 20.41 -1.08 -22.58
C PRO A 405 21.38 -2.22 -22.30
N GLY A 406 22.22 -2.58 -23.27
CA GLY A 406 23.11 -3.75 -23.18
C GLY A 406 24.14 -3.68 -22.04
N ASP A 407 24.47 -2.48 -21.56
CA ASP A 407 25.41 -2.23 -20.45
C ASP A 407 24.71 -1.91 -19.12
N LEU A 408 23.40 -2.18 -18.99
CA LEU A 408 22.61 -1.89 -17.78
C LEU A 408 23.22 -2.53 -16.53
N ALA A 409 23.75 -3.75 -16.65
CA ALA A 409 24.44 -4.43 -15.55
C ALA A 409 25.64 -3.62 -15.04
N ASN A 410 26.45 -3.03 -15.95
CA ASN A 410 27.60 -2.20 -15.56
C ASN A 410 27.17 -0.94 -14.81
N VAL A 411 26.12 -0.26 -15.31
CA VAL A 411 25.57 0.93 -14.65
C VAL A 411 25.06 0.58 -13.26
N ALA A 412 24.31 -0.51 -13.12
CA ALA A 412 23.75 -0.93 -11.83
C ALA A 412 24.86 -1.37 -10.86
N ARG A 413 25.86 -2.16 -11.31
CA ARG A 413 27.01 -2.57 -10.48
C ARG A 413 27.76 -1.37 -9.91
N ALA A 414 27.98 -0.32 -10.72
CA ALA A 414 28.66 0.91 -10.27
C ALA A 414 27.90 1.64 -9.15
N LYS A 415 26.60 1.42 -9.01
CA LYS A 415 25.77 2.06 -7.97
C LYS A 415 25.59 1.21 -6.70
N LEU A 416 26.09 -0.03 -6.65
CA LEU A 416 26.04 -0.89 -5.46
C LEU A 416 26.82 -0.34 -4.27
N THR A 417 27.77 0.60 -4.48
CA THR A 417 28.58 1.26 -3.46
C THR A 417 28.19 2.73 -3.24
N ALA A 418 27.05 3.18 -3.80
CA ALA A 418 26.56 4.53 -3.61
C ALA A 418 26.35 4.84 -2.11
N ARG A 419 26.50 6.12 -1.69
CA ARG A 419 26.25 6.51 -0.31
C ARG A 419 24.81 6.30 0.13
N ASP A 420 23.86 6.56 -0.76
CA ASP A 420 22.43 6.44 -0.46
C ASP A 420 21.98 4.97 -0.50
N VAL A 421 21.34 4.54 0.58
CA VAL A 421 20.87 3.15 0.78
C VAL A 421 19.87 2.73 -0.31
N ILE A 422 18.97 3.63 -0.72
CA ILE A 422 17.93 3.32 -1.71
C ILE A 422 18.51 3.27 -3.14
N VAL A 423 19.55 4.02 -3.41
CA VAL A 423 20.31 3.88 -4.67
C VAL A 423 20.94 2.49 -4.75
N ARG A 424 21.57 2.00 -3.66
CA ARG A 424 22.14 0.65 -3.61
C ARG A 424 21.07 -0.44 -3.75
N ALA A 425 19.95 -0.29 -3.02
CA ALA A 425 18.81 -1.19 -3.11
C ALA A 425 18.28 -1.28 -4.55
N THR A 426 18.02 -0.12 -5.18
CA THR A 426 17.53 -0.07 -6.57
C THR A 426 18.51 -0.68 -7.55
N ALA A 427 19.80 -0.47 -7.37
CA ALA A 427 20.84 -1.10 -8.21
C ALA A 427 20.82 -2.63 -8.08
N ALA A 428 20.69 -3.16 -6.86
CA ALA A 428 20.57 -4.60 -6.62
C ALA A 428 19.27 -5.17 -7.20
N ASP A 429 18.14 -4.47 -7.05
CA ASP A 429 16.85 -4.88 -7.63
C ASP A 429 16.94 -5.00 -9.16
N ILE A 430 17.54 -4.01 -9.84
CA ILE A 430 17.76 -4.04 -11.29
C ILE A 430 18.61 -5.26 -11.66
N LEU A 431 19.71 -5.54 -10.93
CA LEU A 431 20.55 -6.69 -11.18
C LEU A 431 19.81 -8.02 -10.96
N SER A 432 18.84 -8.06 -10.07
CA SER A 432 18.01 -9.25 -9.82
C SER A 432 17.10 -9.62 -11.00
N GLU A 433 16.78 -8.65 -11.86
CA GLU A 433 15.93 -8.83 -13.04
C GLU A 433 16.73 -9.19 -14.31
N LEU A 434 18.06 -9.07 -14.25
CA LEU A 434 18.95 -9.39 -15.36
C LEU A 434 19.42 -10.87 -15.31
N PRO A 435 19.86 -11.42 -16.44
CA PRO A 435 20.45 -12.75 -16.46
C PRO A 435 21.63 -12.86 -15.47
N PRO A 436 21.78 -13.99 -14.77
CA PRO A 436 22.88 -14.18 -13.82
C PRO A 436 24.23 -14.23 -14.52
N ASP A 437 25.24 -13.59 -13.91
CA ASP A 437 26.62 -13.62 -14.36
C ASP A 437 27.62 -13.54 -13.19
N ALA A 438 28.85 -14.06 -13.38
CA ALA A 438 29.83 -14.16 -12.29
C ALA A 438 30.34 -12.80 -11.79
N GLU A 439 30.39 -11.78 -12.65
CA GLU A 439 30.80 -10.42 -12.24
C GLU A 439 29.76 -9.78 -11.35
N THR A 440 28.47 -9.94 -11.68
CA THR A 440 27.35 -9.49 -10.83
C THR A 440 27.32 -10.25 -9.50
N ALA A 441 27.52 -11.56 -9.50
CA ALA A 441 27.60 -12.34 -8.26
C ALA A 441 28.68 -11.81 -7.31
N ARG A 442 29.88 -11.55 -7.83
CA ARG A 442 31.01 -11.00 -7.08
C ARG A 442 30.71 -9.58 -6.56
N ALA A 443 30.18 -8.70 -7.42
CA ALA A 443 29.86 -7.33 -7.04
C ALA A 443 28.79 -7.27 -5.92
N LEU A 444 27.76 -8.11 -6.00
CA LEU A 444 26.73 -8.24 -4.96
C LEU A 444 27.30 -8.78 -3.64
N ALA A 445 28.18 -9.81 -3.73
CA ALA A 445 28.84 -10.36 -2.54
C ALA A 445 29.72 -9.30 -1.84
N GLN A 446 30.39 -8.43 -2.59
CA GLN A 446 31.18 -7.31 -2.05
C GLN A 446 30.29 -6.17 -1.50
N ALA A 447 29.10 -5.96 -2.08
CA ALA A 447 28.17 -4.92 -1.63
C ALA A 447 27.42 -5.29 -0.33
N LEU A 448 27.24 -6.58 -0.04
CA LEU A 448 26.49 -7.03 1.14
C LEU A 448 27.07 -6.53 2.46
N PRO A 449 28.39 -6.61 2.74
CA PRO A 449 28.95 -6.07 3.97
C PRO A 449 28.75 -4.55 4.15
N ILE A 450 28.69 -3.80 3.04
CA ILE A 450 28.42 -2.35 3.07
C ILE A 450 26.94 -2.14 3.45
N ALA A 451 26.03 -2.87 2.83
CA ALA A 451 24.60 -2.77 3.08
C ALA A 451 24.20 -3.20 4.50
N LEU A 452 24.95 -4.10 5.12
CA LEU A 452 24.74 -4.54 6.50
C LEU A 452 25.13 -3.50 7.57
N GLN A 453 25.80 -2.42 7.17
CA GLN A 453 26.16 -1.31 8.06
C GLN A 453 25.12 -0.19 8.06
N ASP A 454 24.11 -0.27 7.18
CA ASP A 454 23.06 0.72 7.10
C ASP A 454 22.12 0.65 8.31
N GLU A 455 21.49 1.79 8.66
CA GLU A 455 20.45 1.84 9.68
C GLU A 455 19.15 1.14 9.21
N SER A 456 18.94 1.02 7.88
CA SER A 456 17.79 0.31 7.30
C SER A 456 18.26 -0.93 6.52
N ASN A 457 17.38 -1.93 6.44
CA ASN A 457 17.69 -3.20 5.78
C ASN A 457 17.43 -3.20 4.27
N ASP A 458 17.01 -2.07 3.68
CA ASP A 458 16.56 -2.02 2.29
C ASP A 458 17.64 -2.53 1.32
N ALA A 459 18.86 -1.99 1.40
CA ALA A 459 19.94 -2.42 0.54
C ALA A 459 20.35 -3.88 0.82
N ALA A 460 20.41 -4.30 2.08
CA ALA A 460 20.79 -5.67 2.44
C ALA A 460 19.77 -6.69 1.90
N LEU A 461 18.48 -6.42 2.05
CA LEU A 461 17.40 -7.30 1.55
C LEU A 461 17.36 -7.36 0.02
N SER A 462 17.55 -6.22 -0.67
CA SER A 462 17.64 -6.18 -2.14
C SER A 462 18.88 -6.93 -2.64
N VAL A 463 20.03 -6.76 -2.00
CA VAL A 463 21.26 -7.50 -2.36
C VAL A 463 21.07 -9.00 -2.15
N LEU A 464 20.44 -9.45 -1.05
CA LEU A 464 20.13 -10.87 -0.84
C LEU A 464 19.15 -11.39 -1.90
N GLY A 465 18.13 -10.59 -2.28
CA GLY A 465 17.21 -10.91 -3.36
C GLY A 465 17.91 -11.09 -4.70
N ALA A 466 18.87 -10.23 -5.01
CA ALA A 466 19.69 -10.33 -6.22
C ALA A 466 20.65 -11.53 -6.16
N LEU A 467 21.32 -11.77 -5.03
CA LEU A 467 22.15 -12.96 -4.81
C LEU A 467 21.36 -14.26 -4.96
N ALA A 468 20.07 -14.27 -4.59
CA ALA A 468 19.20 -15.44 -4.77
C ALA A 468 19.11 -15.90 -6.23
N LYS A 469 19.24 -14.98 -7.19
CA LYS A 469 19.22 -15.23 -8.64
C LYS A 469 20.58 -15.62 -9.20
N GLN A 470 21.67 -15.32 -8.49
CA GLN A 470 23.03 -15.65 -8.93
C GLN A 470 23.42 -17.10 -8.56
N LYS A 471 24.41 -17.64 -9.26
CA LYS A 471 25.00 -18.97 -9.01
C LYS A 471 26.48 -18.82 -8.68
N GLY A 472 27.06 -19.85 -8.03
CA GLY A 472 28.48 -19.92 -7.76
C GLY A 472 28.86 -19.65 -6.30
N GLU A 473 30.13 -19.92 -5.99
CA GLU A 473 30.67 -19.90 -4.62
C GLU A 473 30.58 -18.53 -3.94
N GLU A 474 30.80 -17.44 -4.69
CA GLU A 474 30.69 -16.08 -4.15
C GLU A 474 29.27 -15.78 -3.65
N ALA A 475 28.23 -16.12 -4.44
CA ALA A 475 26.84 -15.90 -4.04
C ALA A 475 26.46 -16.78 -2.84
N ASP A 476 26.85 -18.06 -2.85
CA ASP A 476 26.55 -19.00 -1.76
C ASP A 476 27.31 -18.63 -0.47
N GLY A 477 28.56 -18.18 -0.59
CA GLY A 477 29.38 -17.70 0.52
C GLY A 477 28.75 -16.47 1.20
N ALA A 478 28.31 -15.48 0.41
CA ALA A 478 27.66 -14.28 0.90
C ALA A 478 26.32 -14.59 1.59
N LEU A 479 25.50 -15.50 1.02
CA LEU A 479 24.24 -15.94 1.63
C LEU A 479 24.46 -16.67 2.97
N LYS A 480 25.50 -17.52 3.06
CA LYS A 480 25.87 -18.20 4.31
C LYS A 480 26.38 -17.21 5.36
N ALA A 481 27.19 -16.21 4.98
CA ALA A 481 27.66 -15.17 5.88
C ALA A 481 26.49 -14.34 6.44
N ALA A 482 25.44 -14.11 5.67
CA ALA A 482 24.24 -13.41 6.11
C ALA A 482 23.44 -14.15 7.20
N LEU A 483 23.69 -15.45 7.44
CA LEU A 483 23.09 -16.18 8.57
C LEU A 483 23.69 -15.78 9.93
N GLU A 484 24.86 -15.16 9.94
CA GLU A 484 25.59 -14.80 11.19
C GLU A 484 25.37 -13.35 11.63
N VAL A 485 24.61 -12.55 10.85
CA VAL A 485 24.37 -11.13 11.20
C VAL A 485 23.39 -11.00 12.35
N THR A 486 23.40 -9.87 13.06
CA THR A 486 22.52 -9.61 14.20
C THR A 486 21.08 -9.36 13.79
N ASP A 487 20.85 -8.84 12.59
CA ASP A 487 19.50 -8.52 12.10
C ASP A 487 18.69 -9.77 11.76
N TYR A 488 17.52 -9.90 12.37
CA TYR A 488 16.64 -11.06 12.20
C TYR A 488 16.07 -11.18 10.78
N LEU A 489 15.67 -10.08 10.14
CA LEU A 489 15.05 -10.12 8.82
C LEU A 489 16.06 -10.53 7.76
N VAL A 490 17.29 -10.04 7.87
CA VAL A 490 18.42 -10.41 7.00
C VAL A 490 18.70 -11.91 7.14
N ARG A 491 18.86 -12.43 8.38
CA ARG A 491 19.09 -13.87 8.63
C ARG A 491 17.96 -14.72 8.08
N ARG A 492 16.72 -14.33 8.36
CA ARG A 492 15.53 -15.06 7.88
C ARG A 492 15.52 -15.11 6.35
N ARG A 493 15.75 -13.97 5.69
CA ARG A 493 15.77 -13.92 4.23
C ARG A 493 16.86 -14.81 3.63
N ALA A 494 18.07 -14.77 4.20
CA ALA A 494 19.18 -15.63 3.79
C ALA A 494 18.86 -17.12 3.97
N ALA A 495 18.26 -17.49 5.12
CA ALA A 495 17.85 -18.85 5.40
C ALA A 495 16.77 -19.35 4.43
N ASP A 496 15.78 -18.52 4.11
CA ASP A 496 14.72 -18.86 3.16
C ASP A 496 15.30 -19.11 1.76
N ILE A 497 16.20 -18.22 1.29
CA ILE A 497 16.88 -18.39 -0.01
C ILE A 497 17.71 -19.68 -0.06
N LEU A 498 18.47 -19.97 0.99
CA LEU A 498 19.30 -21.19 1.06
C LEU A 498 18.44 -22.44 1.10
N ARG A 499 17.29 -22.39 1.79
CA ARG A 499 16.32 -23.51 1.84
C ARG A 499 15.68 -23.75 0.47
N GLU A 500 15.27 -22.70 -0.23
CA GLU A 500 14.73 -22.78 -1.59
C GLU A 500 15.75 -23.42 -2.55
N ARG A 501 17.03 -23.02 -2.47
CA ARG A 501 18.12 -23.60 -3.29
C ARG A 501 18.38 -25.08 -3.00
N ALA A 502 18.21 -25.52 -1.74
CA ALA A 502 18.44 -26.89 -1.33
C ALA A 502 17.24 -27.83 -1.55
N GLY A 503 16.18 -27.39 -2.23
CA GLY A 503 15.00 -28.22 -2.45
C GLY A 503 14.19 -28.52 -1.18
N GLY A 504 14.25 -27.65 -0.17
CA GLY A 504 13.44 -27.73 1.05
C GLY A 504 14.07 -28.49 2.23
N GLY A 505 15.31 -28.97 2.15
CA GLY A 505 15.90 -29.90 3.10
C GLY A 505 17.08 -29.41 3.95
N THR A 506 17.10 -28.19 4.52
CA THR A 506 18.24 -27.75 5.36
C THR A 506 17.87 -27.53 6.83
N GLN A 507 18.02 -28.55 7.68
CA GLN A 507 17.93 -28.46 9.13
C GLN A 507 18.96 -27.50 9.78
N GLY A 508 20.07 -27.17 9.10
CA GLY A 508 21.14 -26.33 9.65
C GLY A 508 20.84 -24.82 9.59
N ALA A 509 20.06 -24.36 8.59
CA ALA A 509 19.70 -22.96 8.46
C ALA A 509 18.65 -22.50 9.49
N GLU A 510 17.80 -23.42 9.95
CA GLU A 510 16.75 -23.14 10.94
C GLU A 510 17.28 -22.80 12.34
N ARG A 511 18.34 -23.45 12.81
CA ARG A 511 18.89 -23.24 14.16
C ARG A 511 19.47 -21.84 14.37
N ARG A 512 19.99 -21.19 13.32
CA ARG A 512 20.64 -19.87 13.41
C ARG A 512 19.68 -18.70 13.38
N VAL A 513 18.42 -18.93 12.98
CA VAL A 513 17.37 -17.91 12.93
C VAL A 513 16.63 -17.75 14.27
N GLU A 514 16.85 -18.66 15.23
CA GLU A 514 16.07 -18.73 16.46
C GLU A 514 16.32 -17.59 17.47
N THR A 515 17.49 -16.98 17.47
CA THR A 515 17.80 -15.87 18.40
C THR A 515 17.41 -14.53 17.83
N VAL A 516 16.39 -13.91 18.38
CA VAL A 516 15.96 -12.56 18.05
C VAL A 516 16.41 -11.62 19.15
N ALA A 517 17.34 -10.71 18.87
CA ALA A 517 17.58 -9.57 19.72
C ALA A 517 16.38 -8.63 19.62
N THR A 518 15.58 -8.51 20.68
CA THR A 518 14.47 -7.56 20.72
C THR A 518 14.96 -6.20 21.18
N ARG A 519 14.53 -5.14 20.48
CA ARG A 519 14.80 -3.77 20.90
C ARG A 519 14.08 -3.41 22.19
N ASN A 520 12.87 -3.91 22.37
CA ASN A 520 12.04 -3.61 23.53
C ASN A 520 12.46 -4.44 24.73
N HIS A 521 12.57 -3.80 25.88
CA HIS A 521 12.83 -4.38 27.18
C HIS A 521 11.59 -4.35 28.06
N GLN A 522 11.62 -4.99 29.21
CA GLN A 522 10.48 -5.07 30.14
C GLN A 522 9.81 -3.71 30.42
N PRO A 523 10.52 -2.60 30.68
CA PRO A 523 9.87 -1.29 30.87
C PRO A 523 9.09 -0.77 29.67
N ASP A 524 9.52 -1.12 28.43
CA ASP A 524 8.82 -0.71 27.21
C ASP A 524 7.47 -1.40 27.09
N TYR A 525 7.42 -2.70 27.42
CA TYR A 525 6.17 -3.45 27.44
C TYR A 525 5.23 -2.94 28.54
N GLU A 526 5.74 -2.67 29.74
CA GLU A 526 4.97 -2.13 30.86
C GLU A 526 4.38 -0.76 30.52
N ARG A 527 5.17 0.13 29.93
CA ARG A 527 4.72 1.45 29.45
C ARG A 527 3.63 1.32 28.38
N ALA A 528 3.81 0.45 27.39
CA ALA A 528 2.86 0.24 26.32
C ALA A 528 1.51 -0.30 26.86
N LEU A 529 1.56 -1.27 27.77
CA LEU A 529 0.38 -1.90 28.37
C LEU A 529 -0.32 -1.06 29.44
N ALA A 530 0.37 -0.04 29.98
CA ALA A 530 -0.25 0.90 30.95
C ALA A 530 -1.28 1.83 30.32
N ARG A 531 -1.19 2.10 29.00
CA ARG A 531 -2.14 2.94 28.27
C ARG A 531 -3.48 2.24 28.09
N LYS A 532 -4.56 3.00 28.22
CA LYS A 532 -5.93 2.48 28.08
C LYS A 532 -6.65 3.15 26.92
N GLY A 533 -7.60 2.45 26.32
CA GLY A 533 -8.45 2.97 25.24
C GLY A 533 -9.18 4.24 25.65
N GLY A 534 -9.24 5.22 24.77
CA GLY A 534 -9.85 6.53 24.99
C GLY A 534 -9.03 7.50 25.85
N SER A 535 -7.83 7.07 26.34
CA SER A 535 -6.97 7.92 27.19
C SER A 535 -5.85 8.62 26.41
N VAL A 536 -5.56 8.19 25.19
CA VAL A 536 -4.43 8.72 24.40
C VAL A 536 -4.93 9.29 23.09
N ARG A 537 -4.62 10.56 22.85
CA ARG A 537 -4.94 11.25 21.60
C ARG A 537 -3.69 11.91 21.04
N ALA A 538 -3.61 12.00 19.71
CA ALA A 538 -2.60 12.77 19.00
C ALA A 538 -3.27 13.91 18.24
N LEU A 539 -2.88 15.15 18.56
CA LEU A 539 -3.28 16.34 17.81
C LEU A 539 -2.22 16.60 16.74
N ILE A 540 -2.59 16.48 15.49
CA ILE A 540 -1.72 16.65 14.34
C ILE A 540 -1.98 18.02 13.70
N SER A 541 -1.00 18.91 13.75
CA SER A 541 -1.04 20.18 13.02
C SER A 541 -0.36 20.02 11.67
N THR A 542 -1.00 20.48 10.59
CA THR A 542 -0.50 20.36 9.22
C THR A 542 -0.60 21.69 8.47
N ASP A 543 -0.09 21.72 7.26
CA ASP A 543 -0.26 22.84 6.32
C ASP A 543 -1.73 23.13 5.96
N LYS A 544 -2.62 22.15 6.12
CA LYS A 544 -4.05 22.23 5.78
C LYS A 544 -4.98 22.44 6.97
N GLY A 545 -4.43 22.54 8.17
CA GLY A 545 -5.16 22.62 9.41
C GLY A 545 -4.80 21.50 10.37
N ALA A 546 -5.61 21.30 11.41
CA ALA A 546 -5.37 20.30 12.42
C ALA A 546 -6.44 19.20 12.40
N PHE A 547 -6.04 17.98 12.78
CA PHE A 547 -6.95 16.87 13.02
C PHE A 547 -6.52 16.08 14.25
N THR A 548 -7.47 15.38 14.87
CA THR A 548 -7.21 14.61 16.09
C THR A 548 -7.36 13.11 15.81
N ILE A 549 -6.36 12.34 16.21
CA ILE A 549 -6.37 10.87 16.20
C ILE A 549 -6.61 10.38 17.63
N GLU A 550 -7.65 9.58 17.86
CA GLU A 550 -7.75 8.71 19.02
C GLU A 550 -6.89 7.47 18.77
N LEU A 551 -5.90 7.23 19.62
CA LEU A 551 -5.02 6.05 19.53
C LEU A 551 -5.69 4.85 20.22
N LEU A 552 -5.40 3.64 19.74
CA LEU A 552 -6.01 2.36 20.15
C LEU A 552 -4.99 1.45 20.84
N PRO A 553 -4.51 1.79 22.05
CA PRO A 553 -3.45 1.04 22.73
C PRO A 553 -3.86 -0.38 23.15
N GLU A 554 -5.16 -0.68 23.27
CA GLU A 554 -5.65 -2.03 23.59
C GLU A 554 -5.58 -2.96 22.37
N GLU A 555 -5.69 -2.39 21.15
CA GLU A 555 -5.62 -3.12 19.88
C GLU A 555 -4.18 -3.31 19.39
N ALA A 556 -3.34 -2.28 19.56
CA ALA A 556 -1.98 -2.24 19.07
C ALA A 556 -1.03 -1.52 20.07
N PRO A 557 -0.77 -2.11 21.24
CA PRO A 557 -0.03 -1.44 22.32
C PRO A 557 1.37 -0.99 21.92
N LEU A 558 2.16 -1.83 21.25
CA LEU A 558 3.53 -1.50 20.85
C LEU A 558 3.58 -0.51 19.70
N THR A 559 2.65 -0.59 18.76
CA THR A 559 2.53 0.34 17.64
C THR A 559 2.15 1.73 18.14
N VAL A 560 1.20 1.82 19.08
CA VAL A 560 0.83 3.09 19.73
C VAL A 560 2.00 3.64 20.53
N ASP A 561 2.69 2.80 21.30
CA ASP A 561 3.87 3.23 22.07
C ASP A 561 4.96 3.78 21.16
N ASN A 562 5.28 3.09 20.08
CA ASN A 562 6.25 3.54 19.07
C ASN A 562 5.84 4.90 18.47
N PHE A 563 4.58 5.06 18.08
CA PHE A 563 4.09 6.33 17.54
C PHE A 563 4.21 7.48 18.56
N VAL A 564 3.83 7.23 19.82
CA VAL A 564 3.91 8.21 20.91
C VAL A 564 5.35 8.63 21.19
N GLU A 565 6.29 7.68 21.27
CA GLU A 565 7.70 7.97 21.52
C GLU A 565 8.35 8.73 20.36
N LEU A 566 8.02 8.41 19.11
CA LEU A 566 8.48 9.17 17.94
C LEU A 566 7.90 10.60 17.96
N ALA A 567 6.61 10.76 18.28
CA ALA A 567 5.97 12.07 18.38
C ALA A 567 6.61 12.94 19.48
N ARG A 568 6.88 12.38 20.66
CA ARG A 568 7.54 13.07 21.79
C ARG A 568 8.96 13.55 21.46
N ARG A 569 9.64 12.85 20.53
CA ARG A 569 10.97 13.26 20.02
C ARG A 569 10.88 14.25 18.86
N ASN A 570 9.70 14.78 18.55
CA ASN A 570 9.45 15.66 17.41
C ASN A 570 9.82 15.04 16.05
N TYR A 571 9.87 13.70 15.96
CA TYR A 571 10.28 12.97 14.76
C TYR A 571 9.46 13.33 13.53
N PHE A 572 8.16 13.57 13.71
CA PHE A 572 7.24 13.88 12.63
C PHE A 572 7.24 15.35 12.20
N ASN A 573 7.94 16.23 12.90
CA ASN A 573 7.93 17.66 12.60
C ASN A 573 8.57 17.94 11.24
N ASN A 574 7.87 18.69 10.39
CA ASN A 574 8.24 19.01 9.01
C ASN A 574 8.32 17.79 8.05
N VAL A 575 7.90 16.60 8.48
CA VAL A 575 7.78 15.42 7.61
C VAL A 575 6.60 15.61 6.65
N ALA A 576 6.84 15.32 5.37
CA ALA A 576 5.82 15.47 4.33
C ALA A 576 4.86 14.28 4.25
N PHE A 577 3.64 14.54 3.84
CA PHE A 577 2.78 13.51 3.27
C PHE A 577 3.29 13.20 1.85
N HIS A 578 4.12 12.20 1.74
CA HIS A 578 4.81 11.85 0.50
C HIS A 578 3.90 11.13 -0.50
N ARG A 579 2.80 10.54 -0.04
CA ARG A 579 1.84 9.81 -0.87
C ARG A 579 0.41 10.19 -0.49
N VAL A 580 -0.31 10.73 -1.46
CA VAL A 580 -1.74 11.03 -1.35
C VAL A 580 -2.44 10.39 -2.53
N VAL A 581 -3.35 9.46 -2.25
CA VAL A 581 -4.17 8.77 -3.25
C VAL A 581 -5.63 9.05 -2.94
N PRO A 582 -6.27 9.98 -3.62
CA PRO A 582 -7.67 10.30 -3.39
C PRO A 582 -8.57 9.07 -3.45
N ASN A 583 -9.58 9.00 -2.56
CA ASN A 583 -10.45 7.85 -2.31
C ASN A 583 -9.71 6.58 -1.82
N PHE A 584 -8.45 6.70 -1.39
CA PHE A 584 -7.70 5.60 -0.78
C PHE A 584 -7.06 6.06 0.53
N VAL A 585 -5.86 6.63 0.49
CA VAL A 585 -5.11 7.00 1.70
C VAL A 585 -4.32 8.30 1.55
N VAL A 586 -4.06 8.94 2.70
CA VAL A 586 -3.01 9.94 2.91
C VAL A 586 -1.92 9.27 3.76
N GLN A 587 -0.69 9.20 3.26
CA GLN A 587 0.43 8.52 3.91
C GLN A 587 1.58 9.50 4.19
N GLY A 588 2.09 9.46 5.42
CA GLY A 588 3.20 10.27 5.90
C GLY A 588 4.10 9.47 6.85
N GLY A 589 4.95 10.18 7.61
CA GLY A 589 5.85 9.57 8.59
C GLY A 589 7.20 9.11 8.02
N ASP A 590 7.48 9.40 6.77
CA ASP A 590 8.76 9.16 6.12
C ASP A 590 9.63 10.42 6.17
N PRO A 591 10.76 10.42 6.91
CA PRO A 591 11.64 11.59 7.00
C PRO A 591 12.39 11.89 5.69
N ARG A 592 12.56 10.92 4.79
CA ARG A 592 13.16 11.11 3.46
C ARG A 592 12.18 11.75 2.48
N GLY A 593 10.88 11.45 2.61
CA GLY A 593 9.81 11.94 1.75
C GLY A 593 9.74 11.25 0.38
N ASP A 594 10.43 10.12 0.19
CA ASP A 594 10.45 9.31 -1.03
C ASP A 594 9.72 7.96 -0.89
N GLY A 595 9.16 7.68 0.30
CA GLY A 595 8.46 6.44 0.63
C GLY A 595 9.35 5.37 1.27
N ASN A 596 10.66 5.58 1.35
CA ASN A 596 11.62 4.57 1.80
C ASN A 596 12.26 4.89 3.17
N GLY A 597 11.95 6.03 3.78
CA GLY A 597 12.51 6.41 5.06
C GLY A 597 11.80 5.77 6.26
N GLY A 598 12.54 5.63 7.36
CA GLY A 598 12.05 5.05 8.61
C GLY A 598 12.89 5.51 9.80
N PRO A 599 12.60 4.99 11.00
CA PRO A 599 13.25 5.41 12.24
C PRO A 599 14.56 4.68 12.53
N GLY A 600 15.14 3.95 11.55
CA GLY A 600 16.33 3.11 11.72
C GLY A 600 16.06 1.77 12.41
N TYR A 601 14.80 1.36 12.52
CA TYR A 601 14.38 0.07 13.07
C TYR A 601 12.98 -0.31 12.58
N GLN A 602 12.60 -1.56 12.82
CA GLN A 602 11.29 -2.09 12.48
C GLN A 602 10.57 -2.59 13.73
N ILE A 603 9.24 -2.57 13.69
CA ILE A 603 8.36 -3.11 14.72
C ILE A 603 7.50 -4.23 14.14
N ARG A 604 7.13 -5.19 15.00
CA ARG A 604 6.23 -6.28 14.62
C ARG A 604 4.82 -5.78 14.36
N CYS A 605 4.15 -6.46 13.45
CA CYS A 605 2.73 -6.23 13.19
C CYS A 605 1.88 -6.63 14.39
N GLU A 606 0.93 -5.76 14.75
CA GLU A 606 -0.11 -6.03 15.73
C GLU A 606 -1.47 -6.09 15.04
N ILE A 607 -1.58 -7.01 14.05
CA ILE A 607 -2.82 -7.20 13.29
C ILE A 607 -3.96 -7.45 14.26
N ASN A 608 -5.07 -6.76 14.02
CA ASN A 608 -6.24 -6.76 14.90
C ASN A 608 -7.55 -6.72 14.10
N THR A 609 -8.66 -6.75 14.81
CA THR A 609 -9.98 -6.85 14.20
C THR A 609 -10.65 -5.50 13.91
N ALA A 610 -9.96 -4.39 14.18
CA ALA A 610 -10.46 -3.06 13.87
C ALA A 610 -10.53 -2.84 12.35
N PRO A 611 -11.69 -2.43 11.80
CA PRO A 611 -11.86 -2.27 10.36
C PRO A 611 -11.21 -0.96 9.86
N TYR A 612 -10.77 -0.98 8.61
CA TYR A 612 -10.34 0.22 7.89
C TYR A 612 -11.54 1.04 7.38
N GLU A 613 -12.26 1.65 8.32
CA GLU A 613 -13.30 2.64 8.02
C GLU A 613 -12.67 3.96 7.55
N ARG A 614 -13.49 4.93 7.08
CA ARG A 614 -13.00 6.27 6.80
C ARG A 614 -12.35 6.88 8.05
N GLY A 615 -11.14 7.40 7.92
CA GLY A 615 -10.38 7.98 9.03
C GLY A 615 -9.65 6.94 9.90
N ALA A 616 -9.66 5.66 9.55
CA ALA A 616 -8.80 4.68 10.22
C ALA A 616 -7.33 4.99 9.97
N VAL A 617 -6.52 4.84 11.02
CA VAL A 617 -5.07 5.09 10.98
C VAL A 617 -4.34 3.76 11.06
N GLY A 618 -3.57 3.46 10.02
CA GLY A 618 -2.84 2.20 9.88
C GLY A 618 -1.34 2.38 9.77
N MET A 619 -0.59 1.38 10.22
CA MET A 619 0.86 1.30 10.03
C MET A 619 1.16 0.87 8.59
N ALA A 620 1.97 1.65 7.88
CA ALA A 620 2.44 1.29 6.55
C ALA A 620 3.52 0.20 6.63
N LEU A 621 3.47 -0.76 5.70
CA LEU A 621 4.34 -1.93 5.68
C LEU A 621 4.86 -2.18 4.26
N SER A 622 6.08 -2.70 4.17
CA SER A 622 6.69 -3.28 2.95
C SER A 622 6.76 -4.82 3.07
N GLY A 623 5.83 -5.42 3.79
CA GLY A 623 5.74 -6.83 4.13
C GLY A 623 5.45 -7.02 5.62
N LYS A 624 5.29 -8.27 6.07
CA LYS A 624 5.02 -8.59 7.48
C LYS A 624 6.20 -8.18 8.36
N ASP A 625 5.91 -7.53 9.49
CA ASP A 625 6.89 -7.11 10.51
C ASP A 625 7.90 -6.04 10.05
N THR A 626 7.52 -5.20 9.08
CA THR A 626 8.33 -4.09 8.57
C THR A 626 7.83 -2.70 8.96
N GLY A 627 6.93 -2.61 9.95
CA GLY A 627 6.43 -1.34 10.46
C GLY A 627 7.56 -0.48 11.05
N GLY A 628 7.45 0.84 10.92
CA GLY A 628 8.46 1.77 11.44
C GLY A 628 7.82 3.08 11.88
N SER A 629 8.07 4.14 11.12
CA SER A 629 7.47 5.46 11.37
C SER A 629 6.37 5.83 10.37
N GLN A 630 6.26 5.12 9.24
CA GLN A 630 5.26 5.47 8.22
C GLN A 630 3.87 5.00 8.62
N TRP A 631 2.89 5.88 8.48
CA TRP A 631 1.49 5.62 8.76
C TRP A 631 0.59 6.28 7.73
N PHE A 632 -0.64 5.81 7.63
CA PHE A 632 -1.62 6.35 6.69
C PHE A 632 -3.00 6.52 7.34
N VAL A 633 -3.80 7.43 6.76
CA VAL A 633 -5.21 7.64 7.09
C VAL A 633 -6.06 7.33 5.87
N THR A 634 -7.15 6.60 6.04
CA THR A 634 -8.06 6.22 4.95
C THR A 634 -9.06 7.32 4.62
N HIS A 635 -9.24 7.66 3.33
CA HIS A 635 -10.26 8.59 2.85
C HIS A 635 -11.67 7.99 2.80
N SER A 636 -11.77 6.69 2.68
CA SER A 636 -13.00 5.92 2.60
C SER A 636 -12.76 4.51 3.14
N PRO A 637 -13.79 3.71 3.40
CA PRO A 637 -13.61 2.34 3.85
C PRO A 637 -12.76 1.51 2.88
N GLN A 638 -11.80 0.76 3.43
CA GLN A 638 -10.84 -0.06 2.65
C GLN A 638 -10.83 -1.51 3.16
N PRO A 639 -11.90 -2.28 2.97
CA PRO A 639 -12.08 -3.60 3.59
C PRO A 639 -11.00 -4.62 3.18
N HIS A 640 -10.33 -4.41 2.06
CA HIS A 640 -9.23 -5.26 1.62
C HIS A 640 -7.97 -5.13 2.49
N LEU A 641 -7.86 -4.06 3.29
CA LEU A 641 -6.76 -3.86 4.25
C LEU A 641 -7.07 -4.51 5.61
N ASP A 642 -8.35 -4.83 5.91
CA ASP A 642 -8.76 -5.41 7.18
C ASP A 642 -7.98 -6.70 7.46
N GLY A 643 -7.44 -6.83 8.67
CA GLY A 643 -6.65 -7.99 9.06
C GLY A 643 -5.36 -8.22 8.26
N GLY A 644 -4.90 -7.26 7.46
CA GLY A 644 -3.62 -7.32 6.73
C GLY A 644 -2.64 -6.25 7.20
N TYR A 645 -3.14 -5.18 7.84
CA TYR A 645 -2.35 -4.08 8.39
C TYR A 645 -2.82 -3.75 9.80
N THR A 646 -1.90 -3.30 10.66
CA THR A 646 -2.22 -2.88 12.02
C THR A 646 -3.02 -1.58 12.01
N VAL A 647 -4.26 -1.60 12.49
CA VAL A 647 -5.01 -0.39 12.83
C VAL A 647 -4.61 0.03 14.24
N PHE A 648 -4.09 1.25 14.41
CA PHE A 648 -3.65 1.73 15.73
C PHE A 648 -4.29 3.05 16.17
N GLY A 649 -5.19 3.60 15.33
CA GLY A 649 -5.91 4.84 15.64
C GLY A 649 -7.09 5.09 14.72
N ARG A 650 -7.84 6.15 15.04
CA ARG A 650 -8.92 6.68 14.21
C ARG A 650 -9.00 8.19 14.34
N VAL A 651 -9.26 8.87 13.24
CA VAL A 651 -9.51 10.32 13.23
C VAL A 651 -10.89 10.59 13.83
N THR A 652 -10.93 11.41 14.87
CA THR A 652 -12.16 11.80 15.55
C THR A 652 -12.63 13.22 15.20
N GLU A 653 -11.69 14.08 14.78
CA GLU A 653 -11.95 15.46 14.41
C GLU A 653 -11.05 15.84 13.22
N GLY A 654 -11.53 16.67 12.29
CA GLY A 654 -10.75 17.17 11.16
C GLY A 654 -10.65 16.22 9.97
N LEU A 655 -11.68 15.37 9.73
CA LEU A 655 -11.73 14.53 8.51
C LEU A 655 -11.74 15.36 7.22
N ASP A 656 -12.26 16.59 7.26
CA ASP A 656 -12.20 17.54 6.16
C ASP A 656 -10.78 18.04 5.88
N VAL A 657 -9.93 18.12 6.93
CA VAL A 657 -8.49 18.41 6.75
C VAL A 657 -7.81 17.30 5.99
N ILE A 658 -8.10 16.02 6.33
CA ILE A 658 -7.57 14.85 5.62
C ILE A 658 -7.91 14.90 4.13
N ASP A 659 -9.13 15.30 3.78
CA ASP A 659 -9.57 15.40 2.37
C ASP A 659 -8.84 16.52 1.60
N ARG A 660 -8.33 17.55 2.30
CA ARG A 660 -7.59 18.67 1.69
C ARG A 660 -6.10 18.48 1.59
N ILE A 661 -5.53 17.50 2.30
CA ILE A 661 -4.08 17.23 2.24
C ILE A 661 -3.66 16.85 0.81
N THR A 662 -2.53 17.42 0.39
CA THR A 662 -1.91 17.15 -0.91
C THR A 662 -0.50 16.58 -0.72
N ARG A 663 0.00 15.90 -1.75
CA ARG A 663 1.38 15.42 -1.73
C ARG A 663 2.36 16.59 -1.55
N GLY A 664 3.22 16.47 -0.54
CA GLY A 664 4.19 17.48 -0.16
C GLY A 664 3.76 18.40 0.99
N ASP A 665 2.48 18.41 1.39
CA ASP A 665 2.06 19.10 2.62
C ASP A 665 2.77 18.49 3.83
N ARG A 666 3.06 19.31 4.83
CA ARG A 666 3.89 18.90 5.98
C ARG A 666 3.08 18.75 7.26
N ILE A 667 3.50 17.80 8.07
CA ILE A 667 3.15 17.72 9.48
C ILE A 667 3.96 18.81 10.19
N ARG A 668 3.28 19.79 10.77
CA ARG A 668 3.93 20.88 11.51
C ARG A 668 4.33 20.47 12.91
N SER A 669 3.43 19.74 13.58
CA SER A 669 3.68 19.16 14.89
C SER A 669 2.75 18.01 15.20
N VAL A 670 3.16 17.12 16.10
CA VAL A 670 2.34 16.08 16.69
C VAL A 670 2.39 16.24 18.20
N THR A 671 1.24 16.57 18.82
CA THR A 671 1.12 16.73 20.27
C THR A 671 0.35 15.55 20.85
N ILE A 672 0.96 14.82 21.77
CA ILE A 672 0.32 13.71 22.48
C ILE A 672 -0.40 14.25 23.71
N VAL A 673 -1.66 13.89 23.83
CA VAL A 673 -2.52 14.21 24.99
C VAL A 673 -2.90 12.90 25.67
N GLU A 674 -2.40 12.69 26.88
CA GLU A 674 -2.77 11.57 27.75
C GLU A 674 -3.66 12.11 28.88
N GLY A 675 -4.85 11.54 29.09
CA GLY A 675 -5.81 12.00 30.07
C GLY A 675 -6.52 10.84 30.77
N LYS A 676 -7.15 11.09 31.91
CA LYS A 676 -8.06 10.14 32.54
C LYS A 676 -9.25 9.91 31.62
N ARG A 677 -9.66 8.64 31.47
CA ARG A 677 -10.83 8.20 30.68
C ARG A 677 -12.03 9.06 31.00
N THR A 678 -12.52 9.87 30.05
CA THR A 678 -13.86 10.45 30.12
C THR A 678 -14.83 9.29 29.89
N GLN A 679 -15.50 8.82 30.98
CA GLN A 679 -16.59 7.87 30.82
C GLN A 679 -17.67 8.54 29.94
N LYS A 680 -17.98 7.94 28.78
CA LYS A 680 -19.21 8.26 28.08
C LYS A 680 -20.35 8.01 29.05
N PRO A 681 -21.29 8.95 29.22
CA PRO A 681 -22.46 8.69 30.03
C PRO A 681 -23.21 7.48 29.44
N GLU A 682 -23.44 6.47 30.27
CA GLU A 682 -24.33 5.35 29.92
C GLU A 682 -25.67 5.96 29.50
N THR A 683 -26.06 5.77 28.26
CA THR A 683 -27.42 6.03 27.82
C THR A 683 -28.33 5.07 28.58
N LYS A 684 -28.88 5.51 29.71
CA LYS A 684 -29.96 4.80 30.41
C LYS A 684 -31.07 4.57 29.40
N GLY A 685 -31.26 3.31 29.02
CA GLY A 685 -32.36 2.87 28.21
C GLY A 685 -33.67 3.32 28.90
N ARG A 686 -34.43 4.16 28.22
CA ARG A 686 -35.85 4.36 28.56
C ARG A 686 -36.58 3.06 28.23
N LYS A 687 -37.25 2.55 29.28
CA LYS A 687 -38.19 1.43 29.22
C LYS A 687 -39.32 1.70 28.21
#